data_f14c880e5a8fadd4b54d7b4437e0c367
#
_entry.id   f14c880e5a8fadd4b54d7b4437e0c367
#
_cell.length_a   1.000
_cell.length_b   1.000
_cell.length_c   1.000
_cell.angle_alpha   90.00
_cell.angle_beta   90.00
_cell.angle_gamma   90.00
#
_symmetry.space_group_name_H-M   'P 1'
#
loop_
_entity.id
_entity.type
_entity.pdbx_description
1 polymer ?
#
loop_
_entity_poly.entity_id
_entity_poly.type
_entity_poly.pdbx_seq_one_letter_code
_entity_poly.pdbx_strand_id
1 'polypeptide(L)'
;MGTAEATETTENAARDATPSRGAERGTATPPSIFRTGLRLPEVRWAGTALALFLAGWLFQLCGAPEWSWWTAYLACYLAGGWEPTRSGLQELRHRRLDVDLLMIVAAIAAASIGQVFDGALLIVIFATSGALEVVVTQRTADSVTALLGLAPERATRYTAEGSTIEVDCRDLEVGHRILVRPGERVGADGVVLRGRSEVDQQAVTGESIPVIREAGDDVLSGTVNGTGALVVEVTRPASESVIARIATLVAEASETKAPTQLFLEKVEQSYSVIVVAATILVLGVPMLLFDNTFDEALLRAIVFMIVASPCAVVLSTMPPLLASIANAGRHGVLVKSAAVMESVGRTSVVAFDKTGTLTEGRPQVVGVTPLGGREPSEVLVLAAAVEHPSEHPLGRAIVASAIDRGLDVRTVEDFRALPGRGVTGVVDGHRVTVERTTGASTGTVVGVLVDGVQIGRIDLVDRLRDDAAEAVRLIGDVTSGPVLLLTGDRPTVAADVAGRTGIGEVYADLLPEDKVRIVREAGGHVLVVGDGINDAPALMAAGTGVAMGRRGADLAVQTADAIIVRDDLTAVAALIRMSRLARRYVVANLCIAATVIITLVTWDLIGTLPLPLAVAGHEGSTVLVALNGARLLRRSAWSGSRGAQSTDSGAQSTDSDAQSTDSGAQSTDSGAELR
;
A
#
# COMPACT_ATOMS: atom_id res chain seq x y z
N MET A 1 -56.40 11.53 -56.96
CA MET A 1 -56.59 10.11 -56.64
C MET A 1 -55.21 9.50 -56.55
N GLY A 2 -54.68 9.14 -55.43
CA GLY A 2 -55.13 8.73 -54.14
C GLY A 2 -53.98 8.96 -53.12
N THR A 3 -54.35 9.59 -52.12
CA THR A 3 -53.67 9.72 -50.82
C THR A 3 -54.38 8.80 -49.87
N ALA A 4 -53.71 7.75 -49.40
CA ALA A 4 -54.07 6.98 -48.22
C ALA A 4 -53.37 5.62 -48.26
N GLU A 5 -52.13 5.55 -47.74
CA GLU A 5 -51.48 4.31 -47.25
C GLU A 5 -50.10 4.65 -46.69
N ALA A 6 -50.07 5.28 -45.54
CA ALA A 6 -48.84 5.47 -44.77
C ALA A 6 -49.16 5.86 -43.33
N THR A 7 -50.03 5.12 -42.63
CA THR A 7 -50.32 5.42 -41.20
C THR A 7 -50.63 4.16 -40.39
N GLU A 8 -50.07 3.00 -40.74
CA GLU A 8 -50.36 1.76 -39.98
C GLU A 8 -49.13 0.89 -39.64
N THR A 9 -47.91 1.44 -39.67
CA THR A 9 -46.68 0.68 -39.38
C THR A 9 -45.86 1.23 -38.23
N THR A 10 -46.38 2.16 -37.41
CA THR A 10 -45.65 2.76 -36.30
C THR A 10 -46.21 2.42 -34.91
N GLU A 11 -47.19 1.55 -34.77
CA GLU A 11 -47.79 1.22 -33.47
C GLU A 11 -47.52 -0.19 -32.95
N ASN A 12 -46.65 -0.97 -33.60
CA ASN A 12 -46.32 -2.35 -33.15
C ASN A 12 -44.84 -2.55 -32.74
N ALA A 13 -44.05 -1.50 -32.62
CA ALA A 13 -42.65 -1.57 -32.15
C ALA A 13 -42.46 -1.19 -30.68
N ALA A 14 -43.51 -0.97 -29.94
CA ALA A 14 -43.46 -0.48 -28.55
C ALA A 14 -43.91 -1.50 -27.49
N ARG A 15 -43.91 -2.80 -27.78
CA ARG A 15 -44.42 -3.83 -26.83
C ARG A 15 -43.48 -4.98 -26.50
N ASP A 16 -42.20 -4.94 -26.89
CA ASP A 16 -41.22 -5.99 -26.50
C ASP A 16 -39.91 -5.42 -25.88
N ALA A 17 -40.00 -4.36 -25.11
CA ALA A 17 -38.91 -3.94 -24.21
C ALA A 17 -39.19 -4.51 -22.80
N THR A 18 -38.84 -5.77 -22.59
CA THR A 18 -38.63 -6.34 -21.27
C THR A 18 -37.50 -5.57 -20.59
N PRO A 19 -37.67 -5.03 -19.36
CA PRO A 19 -36.58 -4.37 -18.69
C PRO A 19 -35.51 -5.42 -18.37
N SER A 20 -34.33 -5.28 -18.98
CA SER A 20 -33.14 -6.04 -18.62
C SER A 20 -32.89 -5.83 -17.12
N ARG A 21 -32.97 -6.94 -16.39
CA ARG A 21 -32.63 -7.05 -14.98
C ARG A 21 -31.30 -6.36 -14.71
N GLY A 22 -31.34 -5.52 -13.68
CA GLY A 22 -30.27 -4.67 -13.22
C GLY A 22 -28.91 -5.36 -13.22
N ALA A 23 -27.92 -4.62 -13.71
CA ALA A 23 -26.52 -4.93 -13.52
C ALA A 23 -26.29 -5.07 -12.00
N GLU A 24 -26.17 -6.31 -11.55
CA GLU A 24 -25.70 -6.64 -10.21
C GLU A 24 -24.36 -5.92 -10.02
N ARG A 25 -24.30 -5.08 -8.99
CA ARG A 25 -23.07 -4.50 -8.47
C ARG A 25 -22.13 -5.65 -8.11
N GLY A 26 -21.34 -6.09 -9.05
CA GLY A 26 -20.30 -7.05 -8.85
C GLY A 26 -19.17 -6.40 -8.03
N THR A 27 -19.33 -6.35 -6.72
CA THR A 27 -18.18 -6.38 -5.84
C THR A 27 -17.49 -7.71 -6.16
N ALA A 28 -16.39 -7.67 -6.90
CA ALA A 28 -15.57 -8.84 -7.15
C ALA A 28 -15.12 -9.37 -5.78
N THR A 29 -15.88 -10.30 -5.23
CA THR A 29 -15.47 -11.10 -4.08
C THR A 29 -14.17 -11.79 -4.50
N PRO A 30 -13.09 -11.65 -3.74
CA PRO A 30 -11.84 -12.32 -4.07
C PRO A 30 -12.15 -13.81 -4.29
N PRO A 31 -11.59 -14.44 -5.34
CA PRO A 31 -11.89 -15.81 -5.68
C PRO A 31 -11.69 -16.69 -4.45
N SER A 32 -12.61 -17.61 -4.20
CA SER A 32 -12.52 -18.50 -3.04
C SER A 32 -11.18 -19.24 -3.05
N ILE A 33 -10.59 -19.47 -1.87
CA ILE A 33 -9.30 -20.17 -1.66
C ILE A 33 -9.22 -21.44 -2.52
N PHE A 34 -10.34 -22.17 -2.66
CA PHE A 34 -10.46 -23.37 -3.47
C PHE A 34 -10.26 -23.15 -4.97
N ARG A 35 -10.76 -22.03 -5.53
CA ARG A 35 -10.64 -21.76 -6.97
C ARG A 35 -9.23 -21.31 -7.38
N THR A 36 -8.55 -20.56 -6.52
CA THR A 36 -7.17 -20.16 -6.75
C THR A 36 -6.23 -21.36 -6.58
N GLY A 37 -6.44 -22.18 -5.54
CA GLY A 37 -5.64 -23.36 -5.27
C GLY A 37 -5.67 -24.41 -6.40
N LEU A 38 -6.84 -24.72 -6.96
CA LEU A 38 -6.97 -25.71 -8.05
C LEU A 38 -6.25 -25.32 -9.37
N ARG A 39 -5.82 -24.07 -9.53
CA ARG A 39 -5.04 -23.63 -10.71
C ARG A 39 -3.54 -23.88 -10.53
N LEU A 40 -3.07 -24.05 -9.31
CA LEU A 40 -1.67 -24.25 -9.00
C LEU A 40 -1.29 -25.73 -9.22
N PRO A 41 -0.19 -26.00 -9.95
CA PRO A 41 0.27 -27.36 -10.20
C PRO A 41 0.60 -28.12 -8.90
N GLU A 42 1.18 -27.45 -7.90
CA GLU A 42 1.53 -27.99 -6.60
C GLU A 42 0.29 -28.55 -5.87
N VAL A 43 -0.82 -27.82 -5.88
CA VAL A 43 -2.09 -28.25 -5.27
C VAL A 43 -2.68 -29.47 -5.99
N ARG A 44 -2.53 -29.55 -7.31
CA ARG A 44 -3.00 -30.69 -8.11
C ARG A 44 -2.17 -31.92 -7.81
N TRP A 45 -0.85 -31.81 -7.74
CA TRP A 45 0.04 -32.92 -7.42
C TRP A 45 -0.15 -33.40 -5.97
N ALA A 46 -0.28 -32.49 -5.00
CA ALA A 46 -0.60 -32.82 -3.61
C ALA A 46 -1.96 -33.54 -3.49
N GLY A 47 -2.99 -33.06 -4.20
CA GLY A 47 -4.29 -33.72 -4.25
C GLY A 47 -4.22 -35.12 -4.87
N THR A 48 -3.40 -35.32 -5.91
CA THR A 48 -3.17 -36.62 -6.54
C THR A 48 -2.44 -37.55 -5.57
N ALA A 49 -1.40 -37.09 -4.89
CA ALA A 49 -0.67 -37.88 -3.89
C ALA A 49 -1.59 -38.31 -2.74
N LEU A 50 -2.42 -37.41 -2.23
CA LEU A 50 -3.41 -37.71 -1.20
C LEU A 50 -4.42 -38.77 -1.66
N ALA A 51 -4.94 -38.66 -2.89
CA ALA A 51 -5.89 -39.63 -3.43
C ALA A 51 -5.26 -41.04 -3.57
N LEU A 52 -4.02 -41.12 -4.06
CA LEU A 52 -3.26 -42.35 -4.18
C LEU A 52 -2.94 -42.98 -2.82
N PHE A 53 -2.58 -42.15 -1.84
CA PHE A 53 -2.38 -42.61 -0.45
C PHE A 53 -3.64 -43.22 0.14
N LEU A 54 -4.78 -42.52 0.03
CA LEU A 54 -6.07 -42.99 0.52
C LEU A 54 -6.51 -44.29 -0.19
N ALA A 55 -6.24 -44.42 -1.49
CA ALA A 55 -6.51 -45.64 -2.25
C ALA A 55 -5.63 -46.80 -1.73
N GLY A 56 -4.33 -46.59 -1.51
CA GLY A 56 -3.42 -47.57 -0.94
C GLY A 56 -3.84 -48.03 0.47
N TRP A 57 -4.22 -47.07 1.30
CA TRP A 57 -4.73 -47.33 2.65
C TRP A 57 -6.04 -48.13 2.61
N LEU A 58 -6.96 -47.79 1.73
CA LEU A 58 -8.22 -48.56 1.53
C LEU A 58 -7.93 -49.98 1.06
N PHE A 59 -7.03 -50.18 0.10
CA PHE A 59 -6.62 -51.51 -0.38
C PHE A 59 -6.04 -52.34 0.78
N GLN A 60 -5.21 -51.75 1.62
CA GLN A 60 -4.65 -52.39 2.79
C GLN A 60 -5.71 -52.80 3.83
N LEU A 61 -6.69 -51.89 4.09
CA LEU A 61 -7.82 -52.18 5.00
C LEU A 61 -8.76 -53.28 4.47
N CYS A 62 -8.95 -53.34 3.15
CA CYS A 62 -9.79 -54.36 2.49
C CYS A 62 -9.08 -55.72 2.35
N GLY A 63 -7.84 -55.87 2.81
CA GLY A 63 -7.07 -57.09 2.67
C GLY A 63 -6.69 -57.45 1.22
N ALA A 64 -6.56 -56.43 0.36
CA ALA A 64 -6.14 -56.62 -1.02
C ALA A 64 -4.68 -57.12 -1.11
N PRO A 65 -4.28 -57.75 -2.25
CA PRO A 65 -2.93 -58.29 -2.43
C PRO A 65 -1.85 -57.22 -2.18
N GLU A 66 -0.73 -57.58 -1.58
CA GLU A 66 0.34 -56.66 -1.20
C GLU A 66 0.82 -55.76 -2.33
N TRP A 67 0.95 -56.30 -3.55
CA TRP A 67 1.37 -55.52 -4.72
C TRP A 67 0.44 -54.32 -5.04
N SER A 68 -0.86 -54.43 -4.70
CA SER A 68 -1.84 -53.37 -5.04
C SER A 68 -1.65 -52.12 -4.16
N TRP A 69 -1.48 -52.24 -2.87
CA TRP A 69 -1.24 -51.09 -1.99
C TRP A 69 0.21 -50.60 -2.09
N TRP A 70 1.19 -51.48 -2.38
CA TRP A 70 2.55 -51.11 -2.69
C TRP A 70 2.60 -50.19 -3.94
N THR A 71 1.93 -50.57 -5.03
CA THR A 71 1.90 -49.74 -6.25
C THR A 71 1.22 -48.40 -6.00
N ALA A 72 0.14 -48.34 -5.22
CA ALA A 72 -0.54 -47.10 -4.87
C ALA A 72 0.37 -46.19 -4.04
N TYR A 73 1.09 -46.71 -3.04
CA TYR A 73 2.03 -45.90 -2.25
C TYR A 73 3.23 -45.42 -3.09
N LEU A 74 3.81 -46.29 -3.94
CA LEU A 74 4.89 -45.89 -4.82
C LEU A 74 4.45 -44.79 -5.83
N ALA A 75 3.22 -44.91 -6.36
CA ALA A 75 2.64 -43.86 -7.18
C ALA A 75 2.43 -42.52 -6.40
N CYS A 76 2.06 -42.62 -5.12
CA CYS A 76 2.00 -41.50 -4.20
C CYS A 76 3.37 -40.81 -4.03
N TYR A 77 4.46 -41.58 -3.83
CA TYR A 77 5.83 -41.06 -3.75
C TYR A 77 6.21 -40.29 -5.03
N LEU A 78 5.86 -40.82 -6.21
CA LEU A 78 6.15 -40.17 -7.46
C LEU A 78 5.33 -38.89 -7.63
N ALA A 79 4.04 -38.89 -7.30
CA ALA A 79 3.16 -37.75 -7.46
C ALA A 79 3.52 -36.60 -6.50
N GLY A 80 3.77 -36.90 -5.21
CA GLY A 80 4.08 -35.90 -4.20
C GLY A 80 5.55 -35.52 -4.10
N GLY A 81 6.47 -36.44 -4.51
CA GLY A 81 7.90 -36.23 -4.39
C GLY A 81 8.59 -35.66 -5.63
N TRP A 82 7.92 -35.62 -6.78
CA TRP A 82 8.56 -35.18 -8.05
C TRP A 82 9.10 -33.76 -8.01
N GLU A 83 8.29 -32.83 -7.58
CA GLU A 83 8.62 -31.40 -7.59
C GLU A 83 9.69 -31.05 -6.53
N PRO A 84 9.55 -31.48 -5.26
CA PRO A 84 10.62 -31.30 -4.26
C PRO A 84 11.93 -31.96 -4.64
N THR A 85 11.90 -33.14 -5.28
CA THR A 85 13.14 -33.79 -5.77
C THR A 85 13.82 -32.97 -6.83
N ARG A 86 13.06 -32.41 -7.77
CA ARG A 86 13.61 -31.59 -8.87
C ARG A 86 14.20 -30.28 -8.33
N SER A 87 13.49 -29.56 -7.46
CA SER A 87 13.97 -28.31 -6.85
C SER A 87 15.18 -28.54 -5.97
N GLY A 88 15.14 -29.55 -5.09
CA GLY A 88 16.24 -29.90 -4.22
C GLY A 88 17.50 -30.33 -4.96
N LEU A 89 17.36 -31.03 -6.11
CA LEU A 89 18.50 -31.38 -6.96
C LEU A 89 19.12 -30.13 -7.64
N GLN A 90 18.31 -29.15 -7.99
CA GLN A 90 18.79 -27.87 -8.52
C GLN A 90 19.57 -27.09 -7.46
N GLU A 91 19.06 -26.99 -6.22
CA GLU A 91 19.74 -26.32 -5.12
C GLU A 91 21.05 -27.03 -4.74
N LEU A 92 21.05 -28.36 -4.72
CA LEU A 92 22.26 -29.15 -4.47
C LEU A 92 23.34 -28.88 -5.53
N ARG A 93 22.95 -28.65 -6.79
CA ARG A 93 23.86 -28.27 -7.87
C ARG A 93 24.50 -26.91 -7.62
N HIS A 94 23.81 -26.01 -6.90
CA HIS A 94 24.32 -24.72 -6.41
C HIS A 94 25.04 -24.82 -5.06
N ARG A 95 25.34 -26.06 -4.58
CA ARG A 95 25.98 -26.36 -3.28
C ARG A 95 25.18 -25.85 -2.08
N ARG A 96 23.87 -25.80 -2.20
CA ARG A 96 22.96 -25.54 -1.09
C ARG A 96 22.24 -26.84 -0.69
N LEU A 97 22.24 -27.13 0.60
CA LEU A 97 21.47 -28.25 1.14
C LEU A 97 20.04 -27.75 1.34
N ASP A 98 19.14 -28.34 0.56
CA ASP A 98 17.72 -28.12 0.69
C ASP A 98 17.12 -29.19 1.62
N VAL A 99 16.31 -28.76 2.57
CA VAL A 99 15.64 -29.64 3.54
C VAL A 99 14.59 -30.50 2.85
N ASP A 100 13.96 -30.01 1.79
CA ASP A 100 12.96 -30.73 1.01
C ASP A 100 13.54 -32.00 0.39
N LEU A 101 14.78 -31.94 -0.10
CA LEU A 101 15.51 -33.08 -0.61
C LEU A 101 15.78 -34.11 0.49
N LEU A 102 16.11 -33.66 1.70
CA LEU A 102 16.34 -34.56 2.85
C LEU A 102 15.06 -35.27 3.24
N MET A 103 13.90 -34.63 3.16
CA MET A 103 12.59 -35.26 3.41
C MET A 103 12.28 -36.39 2.42
N ILE A 104 12.60 -36.18 1.12
CA ILE A 104 12.46 -37.25 0.10
C ILE A 104 13.40 -38.42 0.39
N VAL A 105 14.65 -38.13 0.77
CA VAL A 105 15.61 -39.16 1.16
C VAL A 105 15.10 -39.97 2.38
N ALA A 106 14.50 -39.26 3.36
CA ALA A 106 13.89 -39.89 4.51
C ALA A 106 12.71 -40.81 4.13
N ALA A 107 11.83 -40.39 3.25
CA ALA A 107 10.72 -41.18 2.76
C ALA A 107 11.21 -42.44 2.01
N ILE A 108 12.23 -42.32 1.17
CA ILE A 108 12.84 -43.46 0.47
C ILE A 108 13.50 -44.41 1.47
N ALA A 109 14.19 -43.90 2.50
CA ALA A 109 14.81 -44.67 3.54
C ALA A 109 13.76 -45.47 4.33
N ALA A 110 12.64 -44.82 4.71
CA ALA A 110 11.49 -45.51 5.36
C ALA A 110 10.93 -46.66 4.50
N ALA A 111 10.78 -46.43 3.20
CA ALA A 111 10.33 -47.47 2.28
C ALA A 111 11.31 -48.64 2.20
N SER A 112 12.64 -48.37 2.25
CA SER A 112 13.69 -49.41 2.15
C SER A 112 13.72 -50.39 3.33
N ILE A 113 13.24 -49.97 4.51
CA ILE A 113 13.09 -50.80 5.71
C ILE A 113 11.68 -51.42 5.84
N GLY A 114 10.86 -51.35 4.76
CA GLY A 114 9.53 -51.93 4.70
C GLY A 114 8.40 -51.05 5.25
N GLN A 115 8.71 -49.82 5.71
CA GLN A 115 7.72 -48.88 6.24
C GLN A 115 7.18 -47.93 5.12
N VAL A 116 6.62 -48.56 4.06
CA VAL A 116 6.15 -47.83 2.88
C VAL A 116 4.96 -46.94 3.21
N PHE A 117 4.09 -47.35 4.13
CA PHE A 117 2.95 -46.54 4.60
C PHE A 117 3.42 -45.24 5.24
N ASP A 118 4.36 -45.32 6.17
CA ASP A 118 4.86 -44.14 6.90
C ASP A 118 5.58 -43.16 5.99
N GLY A 119 6.37 -43.66 5.04
CA GLY A 119 6.99 -42.81 4.05
C GLY A 119 6.00 -42.19 3.05
N ALA A 120 4.93 -42.92 2.66
CA ALA A 120 3.85 -42.37 1.85
C ALA A 120 3.07 -41.31 2.62
N LEU A 121 2.80 -41.51 3.90
CA LEU A 121 2.19 -40.51 4.78
C LEU A 121 3.05 -39.26 4.88
N LEU A 122 4.37 -39.41 5.04
CA LEU A 122 5.33 -38.29 5.04
C LEU A 122 5.23 -37.49 3.77
N ILE A 123 5.25 -38.12 2.60
CA ILE A 123 5.13 -37.46 1.29
C ILE A 123 3.81 -36.70 1.16
N VAL A 124 2.69 -37.30 1.58
CA VAL A 124 1.36 -36.62 1.50
C VAL A 124 1.29 -35.40 2.39
N ILE A 125 1.73 -35.51 3.64
CA ILE A 125 1.68 -34.37 4.58
C ILE A 125 2.59 -33.27 4.08
N PHE A 126 3.79 -33.61 3.62
CA PHE A 126 4.72 -32.64 3.06
C PHE A 126 4.17 -31.96 1.79
N ALA A 127 3.67 -32.74 0.82
CA ALA A 127 3.09 -32.18 -0.40
C ALA A 127 1.86 -31.28 -0.13
N THR A 128 1.00 -31.66 0.84
CA THR A 128 -0.18 -30.87 1.21
C THR A 128 0.19 -29.61 1.97
N SER A 129 1.21 -29.66 2.84
CA SER A 129 1.73 -28.50 3.55
C SER A 129 2.38 -27.51 2.57
N GLY A 130 3.26 -27.98 1.69
CA GLY A 130 3.88 -27.15 0.65
C GLY A 130 2.85 -26.53 -0.29
N ALA A 131 1.82 -27.27 -0.70
CA ALA A 131 0.72 -26.73 -1.48
C ALA A 131 -0.05 -25.62 -0.73
N LEU A 132 -0.28 -25.78 0.59
CA LEU A 132 -0.93 -24.75 1.41
C LEU A 132 -0.04 -23.52 1.56
N GLU A 133 1.26 -23.71 1.74
CA GLU A 133 2.26 -22.63 1.79
C GLU A 133 2.23 -21.80 0.51
N VAL A 134 2.29 -22.45 -0.66
CA VAL A 134 2.22 -21.78 -1.96
C VAL A 134 0.91 -21.02 -2.11
N VAL A 135 -0.24 -21.61 -1.71
CA VAL A 135 -1.55 -20.94 -1.73
C VAL A 135 -1.58 -19.70 -0.84
N VAL A 136 -1.03 -19.76 0.37
CA VAL A 136 -1.00 -18.62 1.30
C VAL A 136 -0.08 -17.52 0.79
N THR A 137 1.10 -17.87 0.30
CA THR A 137 2.06 -16.94 -0.29
C THR A 137 1.50 -16.30 -1.54
N GLN A 138 0.94 -17.10 -2.46
CA GLN A 138 0.30 -16.61 -3.69
C GLN A 138 -0.88 -15.69 -3.39
N ARG A 139 -1.72 -16.03 -2.42
CA ARG A 139 -2.84 -15.15 -2.02
C ARG A 139 -2.36 -13.81 -1.46
N THR A 140 -1.25 -13.81 -0.77
CA THR A 140 -0.64 -12.57 -0.28
C THR A 140 -0.10 -11.76 -1.44
N ALA A 141 0.58 -12.39 -2.39
CA ALA A 141 1.04 -11.78 -3.64
C ALA A 141 -0.14 -11.33 -4.53
N ASP A 142 -1.19 -12.15 -4.69
CA ASP A 142 -2.41 -11.78 -5.44
C ASP A 142 -3.13 -10.58 -4.83
N SER A 143 -3.12 -10.46 -3.50
CA SER A 143 -3.70 -9.29 -2.81
C SER A 143 -2.93 -8.01 -3.11
N VAL A 144 -1.64 -8.12 -3.36
CA VAL A 144 -0.75 -7.07 -3.84
C VAL A 144 -1.01 -6.83 -5.33
N THR A 145 -1.06 -7.88 -6.13
CA THR A 145 -1.31 -7.83 -7.59
C THR A 145 -2.74 -7.37 -7.93
N ALA A 146 -3.72 -7.59 -7.07
CA ALA A 146 -5.09 -7.07 -7.27
C ALA A 146 -5.15 -5.54 -7.33
N LEU A 147 -4.15 -4.84 -6.79
CA LEU A 147 -3.97 -3.40 -6.98
C LEU A 147 -3.56 -3.07 -8.43
N LEU A 148 -2.98 -4.04 -9.17
CA LEU A 148 -2.54 -3.89 -10.56
C LEU A 148 -3.69 -4.04 -11.57
N GLY A 149 -4.69 -4.84 -11.24
CA GLY A 149 -5.89 -5.06 -12.08
C GLY A 149 -6.86 -3.87 -12.12
N LEU A 150 -6.48 -2.72 -11.55
CA LEU A 150 -7.29 -1.51 -11.55
C LEU A 150 -7.15 -0.70 -12.84
N ALA A 151 -6.05 -0.83 -13.58
CA ALA A 151 -5.88 -0.16 -14.86
C ALA A 151 -6.79 -0.82 -15.92
N PRO A 152 -7.63 -0.08 -16.64
CA PRO A 152 -8.42 -0.63 -17.72
C PRO A 152 -7.51 -1.00 -18.89
N GLU A 153 -7.87 -2.07 -19.61
CA GLU A 153 -7.12 -2.51 -20.79
C GLU A 153 -7.46 -1.64 -22.02
N ARG A 154 -8.67 -1.07 -22.06
CA ARG A 154 -9.19 -0.31 -23.21
C ARG A 154 -9.74 1.05 -22.80
N ALA A 155 -9.62 2.00 -23.72
CA ALA A 155 -10.17 3.36 -23.60
C ALA A 155 -10.79 3.81 -24.93
N THR A 156 -11.77 4.71 -24.84
CA THR A 156 -12.38 5.35 -26.00
C THR A 156 -11.64 6.65 -26.32
N ARG A 157 -10.86 6.69 -27.41
CA ARG A 157 -10.10 7.87 -27.85
C ARG A 157 -10.83 8.63 -28.95
N TYR A 158 -10.77 9.95 -28.91
CA TYR A 158 -11.20 10.81 -30.03
C TYR A 158 -10.15 10.78 -31.16
N THR A 159 -10.62 10.64 -32.40
CA THR A 159 -9.77 10.84 -33.60
C THR A 159 -9.65 12.33 -33.93
N ALA A 160 -8.71 12.69 -34.79
CA ALA A 160 -8.57 14.05 -35.30
C ALA A 160 -9.83 14.56 -36.02
N GLU A 161 -10.66 13.64 -36.55
CA GLU A 161 -11.91 13.93 -37.25
C GLU A 161 -13.12 14.07 -36.30
N GLY A 162 -12.92 13.90 -34.98
CA GLY A 162 -13.97 14.04 -33.96
C GLY A 162 -14.80 12.77 -33.74
N SER A 163 -14.50 11.66 -34.44
CA SER A 163 -15.09 10.35 -34.16
C SER A 163 -14.39 9.68 -32.98
N THR A 164 -14.99 8.64 -32.40
CA THR A 164 -14.41 7.87 -31.31
C THR A 164 -14.01 6.48 -31.75
N ILE A 165 -12.85 6.00 -31.32
CA ILE A 165 -12.34 4.64 -31.53
C ILE A 165 -11.95 4.01 -30.20
N GLU A 166 -12.13 2.72 -30.07
CA GLU A 166 -11.63 1.96 -28.93
C GLU A 166 -10.17 1.57 -29.18
N VAL A 167 -9.30 1.91 -28.24
CA VAL A 167 -7.85 1.66 -28.30
C VAL A 167 -7.38 0.94 -27.03
N ASP A 168 -6.25 0.22 -27.13
CA ASP A 168 -5.56 -0.27 -25.92
C ASP A 168 -5.05 0.95 -25.13
N CYS A 169 -5.19 0.92 -23.80
CA CYS A 169 -4.68 2.02 -22.97
C CYS A 169 -3.18 2.23 -23.11
N ARG A 170 -2.42 1.18 -23.46
CA ARG A 170 -0.97 1.26 -23.73
C ARG A 170 -0.60 2.12 -24.91
N ASP A 171 -1.55 2.33 -25.84
CA ASP A 171 -1.38 3.13 -27.05
C ASP A 171 -1.79 4.60 -26.82
N LEU A 172 -2.13 4.97 -25.58
CA LEU A 172 -2.46 6.35 -25.22
C LEU A 172 -1.18 7.16 -24.98
N GLU A 173 -1.06 8.27 -25.72
CA GLU A 173 0.04 9.21 -25.63
C GLU A 173 -0.42 10.54 -25.05
N VAL A 174 0.51 11.36 -24.56
CA VAL A 174 0.25 12.70 -24.04
C VAL A 174 -0.41 13.56 -25.11
N GLY A 175 -1.48 14.26 -24.73
CA GLY A 175 -2.29 15.09 -25.62
C GLY A 175 -3.44 14.34 -26.32
N HIS A 176 -3.51 12.99 -26.21
CA HIS A 176 -4.69 12.26 -26.67
C HIS A 176 -5.92 12.64 -25.82
N ARG A 177 -7.08 12.71 -26.46
CA ARG A 177 -8.35 12.97 -25.79
C ARG A 177 -9.15 11.68 -25.69
N ILE A 178 -9.59 11.34 -24.48
CA ILE A 178 -10.39 10.15 -24.21
C ILE A 178 -11.78 10.54 -23.70
N LEU A 179 -12.77 9.77 -24.10
CA LEU A 179 -14.13 9.84 -23.57
C LEU A 179 -14.30 8.78 -22.49
N VAL A 180 -14.66 9.21 -21.30
CA VAL A 180 -14.97 8.33 -20.18
C VAL A 180 -16.47 8.40 -19.90
N ARG A 181 -17.18 7.32 -20.21
CA ARG A 181 -18.63 7.24 -20.04
C ARG A 181 -19.00 6.92 -18.60
N PRO A 182 -20.25 7.14 -18.19
CA PRO A 182 -20.74 6.72 -16.89
C PRO A 182 -20.47 5.23 -16.60
N GLY A 183 -19.85 4.97 -15.45
CA GLY A 183 -19.47 3.61 -15.01
C GLY A 183 -18.18 3.08 -15.62
N GLU A 184 -17.57 3.76 -16.58
CA GLU A 184 -16.27 3.37 -17.14
C GLU A 184 -15.11 3.78 -16.23
N ARG A 185 -13.99 3.05 -16.38
CA ARG A 185 -12.73 3.42 -15.71
C ARG A 185 -11.96 4.42 -16.58
N VAL A 186 -11.31 5.37 -15.95
CA VAL A 186 -10.41 6.32 -16.61
C VAL A 186 -9.19 5.58 -17.15
N GLY A 187 -8.91 5.70 -18.46
CA GLY A 187 -7.88 4.92 -19.16
C GLY A 187 -6.44 5.37 -18.93
N ALA A 188 -6.22 6.64 -18.61
CA ALA A 188 -4.90 7.23 -18.37
C ALA A 188 -5.02 8.42 -17.42
N ASP A 189 -3.91 8.82 -16.80
CA ASP A 189 -3.86 10.05 -15.99
C ASP A 189 -4.03 11.25 -16.92
N GLY A 190 -4.86 12.21 -16.52
CA GLY A 190 -5.16 13.35 -17.36
C GLY A 190 -5.93 14.46 -16.68
N VAL A 191 -6.25 15.49 -17.44
CA VAL A 191 -7.04 16.66 -17.01
C VAL A 191 -8.39 16.63 -17.72
N VAL A 192 -9.46 16.89 -16.99
CA VAL A 192 -10.81 17.01 -17.56
C VAL A 192 -10.89 18.26 -18.43
N LEU A 193 -11.16 18.10 -19.73
CA LEU A 193 -11.41 19.21 -20.65
C LEU A 193 -12.86 19.65 -20.64
N ARG A 194 -13.79 18.68 -20.53
CA ARG A 194 -15.25 18.91 -20.57
C ARG A 194 -15.99 17.86 -19.75
N GLY A 195 -17.11 18.28 -19.20
CA GLY A 195 -17.99 17.43 -18.40
C GLY A 195 -17.85 17.70 -16.92
N ARG A 196 -18.77 17.12 -16.16
CA ARG A 196 -18.77 17.12 -14.69
C ARG A 196 -19.34 15.80 -14.23
N SER A 197 -18.64 15.12 -13.32
CA SER A 197 -19.07 13.82 -12.79
C SER A 197 -18.49 13.59 -11.42
N GLU A 198 -19.14 12.73 -10.66
CA GLU A 198 -18.55 12.13 -9.46
C GLU A 198 -17.60 11.02 -9.89
N VAL A 199 -16.38 11.03 -9.42
CA VAL A 199 -15.36 10.02 -9.72
C VAL A 199 -15.06 9.24 -8.43
N ASP A 200 -15.32 7.94 -8.46
CA ASP A 200 -14.97 7.03 -7.38
C ASP A 200 -13.48 6.69 -7.49
N GLN A 201 -12.71 7.20 -6.54
CA GLN A 201 -11.27 7.02 -6.46
C GLN A 201 -10.88 5.94 -5.43
N GLN A 202 -11.84 5.25 -4.80
CA GLN A 202 -11.60 4.31 -3.71
C GLN A 202 -10.56 3.24 -4.06
N ALA A 203 -10.57 2.77 -5.28
CA ALA A 203 -9.66 1.72 -5.73
C ALA A 203 -8.19 2.20 -5.83
N VAL A 204 -7.96 3.48 -6.14
CA VAL A 204 -6.64 4.08 -6.38
C VAL A 204 -6.14 4.83 -5.15
N THR A 205 -6.98 5.75 -4.64
CA THR A 205 -6.64 6.57 -3.47
C THR A 205 -7.16 5.99 -2.16
N GLY A 206 -8.14 5.06 -2.23
CA GLY A 206 -8.83 4.46 -1.09
C GLY A 206 -9.84 5.39 -0.41
N GLU A 207 -10.13 6.56 -0.95
CA GLU A 207 -11.19 7.44 -0.49
C GLU A 207 -12.55 6.81 -0.81
N SER A 208 -13.39 6.65 0.22
CA SER A 208 -14.69 5.99 0.06
C SER A 208 -15.79 6.91 -0.48
N ILE A 209 -15.55 8.21 -0.48
CA ILE A 209 -16.51 9.22 -0.95
C ILE A 209 -16.10 9.64 -2.37
N PRO A 210 -16.97 9.49 -3.38
CA PRO A 210 -16.70 9.98 -4.72
C PRO A 210 -16.45 11.50 -4.73
N VAL A 211 -15.49 11.94 -5.54
CA VAL A 211 -15.10 13.34 -5.64
C VAL A 211 -15.65 13.91 -6.95
N ILE A 212 -16.30 15.09 -6.88
CA ILE A 212 -16.76 15.79 -8.09
C ILE A 212 -15.53 16.28 -8.87
N ARG A 213 -15.50 15.99 -10.17
CA ARG A 213 -14.48 16.43 -11.12
C ARG A 213 -15.14 17.22 -12.25
N GLU A 214 -14.55 18.36 -12.57
CA GLU A 214 -15.01 19.26 -13.63
C GLU A 214 -13.85 19.78 -14.48
N ALA A 215 -14.12 20.59 -15.48
CA ALA A 215 -13.08 21.08 -16.40
C ALA A 215 -11.93 21.77 -15.65
N GLY A 216 -10.69 21.32 -15.92
CA GLY A 216 -9.47 21.76 -15.24
C GLY A 216 -9.00 20.86 -14.09
N ASP A 217 -9.82 19.89 -13.66
CA ASP A 217 -9.44 18.97 -12.59
C ASP A 217 -8.65 17.77 -13.11
N ASP A 218 -7.71 17.30 -12.28
CA ASP A 218 -6.95 16.08 -12.53
C ASP A 218 -7.80 14.82 -12.27
N VAL A 219 -7.69 13.82 -13.12
CA VAL A 219 -8.24 12.48 -12.94
C VAL A 219 -7.16 11.42 -13.09
N LEU A 220 -7.27 10.36 -12.32
CA LEU A 220 -6.29 9.27 -12.27
C LEU A 220 -6.79 8.04 -13.02
N SER A 221 -5.89 7.39 -13.72
CA SER A 221 -6.14 6.09 -14.36
C SER A 221 -6.70 5.08 -13.35
N GLY A 222 -7.66 4.27 -13.79
CA GLY A 222 -8.29 3.22 -12.98
C GLY A 222 -9.38 3.68 -12.02
N THR A 223 -9.57 4.98 -11.80
CA THR A 223 -10.74 5.52 -11.07
C THR A 223 -12.02 5.30 -11.89
N VAL A 224 -13.15 5.15 -11.21
CA VAL A 224 -14.43 4.85 -11.86
C VAL A 224 -15.26 6.12 -12.00
N ASN A 225 -15.63 6.46 -13.22
CA ASN A 225 -16.49 7.59 -13.50
C ASN A 225 -17.93 7.30 -13.05
N GLY A 226 -18.58 8.27 -12.41
CA GLY A 226 -19.94 8.16 -11.89
C GLY A 226 -21.02 8.32 -12.96
N THR A 227 -21.86 9.34 -12.79
CA THR A 227 -23.07 9.52 -13.62
C THR A 227 -22.90 10.42 -14.82
N GLY A 228 -21.86 11.27 -14.86
CA GLY A 228 -21.56 12.19 -15.96
C GLY A 228 -20.63 11.56 -17.01
N ALA A 229 -20.54 12.16 -18.20
CA ALA A 229 -19.51 11.83 -19.18
C ALA A 229 -18.37 12.86 -19.09
N LEU A 230 -17.13 12.39 -19.07
CA LEU A 230 -15.93 13.23 -19.01
C LEU A 230 -15.14 13.12 -20.31
N VAL A 231 -14.65 14.23 -20.81
CA VAL A 231 -13.61 14.28 -21.85
C VAL A 231 -12.31 14.65 -21.15
N VAL A 232 -11.34 13.76 -21.20
CA VAL A 232 -10.05 13.87 -20.49
C VAL A 232 -8.93 13.97 -21.51
N GLU A 233 -8.04 14.93 -21.34
CA GLU A 233 -6.77 15.01 -22.08
C GLU A 233 -5.70 14.26 -21.30
N VAL A 234 -5.06 13.31 -21.95
CA VAL A 234 -4.00 12.49 -21.36
C VAL A 234 -2.77 13.34 -21.10
N THR A 235 -2.33 13.38 -19.85
CA THR A 235 -1.14 14.13 -19.41
C THR A 235 0.08 13.26 -19.23
N ARG A 236 -0.13 11.92 -19.11
CA ARG A 236 0.94 10.90 -18.97
C ARG A 236 0.59 9.64 -19.73
N PRO A 237 1.58 8.97 -20.36
CA PRO A 237 1.33 7.68 -20.99
C PRO A 237 0.87 6.66 -19.95
N ALA A 238 0.10 5.67 -20.39
CA ALA A 238 -0.47 4.66 -19.49
C ALA A 238 0.60 3.86 -18.73
N SER A 239 1.77 3.65 -19.33
CA SER A 239 2.94 2.99 -18.69
C SER A 239 3.53 3.80 -17.52
N GLU A 240 3.31 5.10 -17.50
CA GLU A 240 3.77 6.02 -16.47
C GLU A 240 2.64 6.52 -15.57
N SER A 241 1.44 5.96 -15.72
CA SER A 241 0.31 6.29 -14.85
C SER A 241 0.61 5.93 -13.39
N VAL A 242 -0.04 6.61 -12.46
CA VAL A 242 0.11 6.33 -11.02
C VAL A 242 -0.09 4.83 -10.73
N ILE A 243 -1.08 4.21 -11.37
CA ILE A 243 -1.34 2.77 -11.20
C ILE A 243 -0.22 1.90 -11.76
N ALA A 244 0.31 2.19 -12.95
CA ALA A 244 1.39 1.41 -13.53
C ALA A 244 2.65 1.46 -12.65
N ARG A 245 2.95 2.61 -12.06
CA ARG A 245 4.05 2.79 -11.10
C ARG A 245 3.81 2.06 -9.79
N ILE A 246 2.58 2.13 -9.25
CA ILE A 246 2.17 1.33 -8.09
C ILE A 246 2.44 -0.14 -8.39
N ALA A 247 2.07 -0.60 -9.58
CA ALA A 247 2.29 -1.94 -10.07
C ALA A 247 3.75 -2.37 -9.99
N THR A 248 4.62 -1.57 -10.59
CA THR A 248 6.07 -1.83 -10.64
C THR A 248 6.68 -1.84 -9.24
N LEU A 249 6.38 -0.82 -8.41
CA LEU A 249 6.90 -0.73 -7.04
C LEU A 249 6.48 -1.93 -6.17
N VAL A 250 5.25 -2.39 -6.36
CA VAL A 250 4.73 -3.55 -5.63
C VAL A 250 5.39 -4.85 -6.11
N ALA A 251 5.63 -5.00 -7.40
CA ALA A 251 6.37 -6.14 -7.94
C ALA A 251 7.81 -6.16 -7.40
N GLU A 252 8.52 -5.03 -7.46
CA GLU A 252 9.87 -4.86 -6.91
C GLU A 252 9.90 -5.11 -5.39
N ALA A 253 8.86 -4.65 -4.66
CA ALA A 253 8.75 -4.88 -3.22
C ALA A 253 8.66 -6.37 -2.86
N SER A 254 8.05 -7.17 -3.73
CA SER A 254 7.91 -8.61 -3.52
C SER A 254 9.21 -9.37 -3.77
N GLU A 255 10.11 -8.83 -4.57
CA GLU A 255 11.41 -9.44 -4.89
C GLU A 255 12.51 -9.04 -3.90
N THR A 256 12.39 -7.91 -3.22
CA THR A 256 13.43 -7.39 -2.32
C THR A 256 13.31 -8.00 -0.94
N LYS A 257 14.35 -8.75 -0.53
CA LYS A 257 14.41 -9.42 0.77
C LYS A 257 14.70 -8.45 1.92
N ALA A 258 14.00 -8.62 3.04
CA ALA A 258 14.25 -7.85 4.26
C ALA A 258 15.59 -8.23 4.92
N PRO A 259 16.28 -7.31 5.63
CA PRO A 259 17.52 -7.60 6.36
C PRO A 259 17.37 -8.77 7.35
N THR A 260 16.24 -8.86 8.05
CA THR A 260 15.93 -9.99 8.95
C THR A 260 15.84 -11.30 8.17
N GLN A 261 15.28 -11.29 6.97
CA GLN A 261 15.21 -12.48 6.12
C GLN A 261 16.59 -12.89 5.63
N LEU A 262 17.41 -11.96 5.15
CA LEU A 262 18.78 -12.25 4.72
C LEU A 262 19.64 -12.82 5.87
N PHE A 263 19.45 -12.30 7.08
CA PHE A 263 20.08 -12.84 8.26
C PHE A 263 19.63 -14.28 8.56
N LEU A 264 18.32 -14.54 8.49
CA LEU A 264 17.76 -15.88 8.72
C LEU A 264 18.22 -16.87 7.66
N GLU A 265 18.26 -16.51 6.39
CA GLU A 265 18.80 -17.37 5.31
C GLU A 265 20.26 -17.75 5.56
N LYS A 266 21.07 -16.83 6.07
CA LYS A 266 22.46 -17.12 6.46
C LYS A 266 22.54 -18.04 7.66
N VAL A 267 21.68 -17.85 8.65
CA VAL A 267 21.58 -18.74 9.84
C VAL A 267 21.09 -20.12 9.41
N GLU A 268 20.08 -20.19 8.54
CA GLU A 268 19.50 -21.42 8.01
C GLU A 268 20.55 -22.32 7.34
N GLN A 269 21.40 -21.76 6.50
CA GLN A 269 22.46 -22.56 5.84
C GLN A 269 23.43 -23.18 6.87
N SER A 270 23.79 -22.45 7.91
CA SER A 270 24.63 -22.98 8.99
C SER A 270 23.88 -24.00 9.84
N TYR A 271 22.61 -23.74 10.10
CA TYR A 271 21.70 -24.60 10.86
C TYR A 271 21.46 -25.93 10.14
N SER A 272 21.22 -25.93 8.84
CA SER A 272 21.04 -27.15 8.03
C SER A 272 22.24 -28.10 8.11
N VAL A 273 23.45 -27.56 8.07
CA VAL A 273 24.68 -28.35 8.27
C VAL A 273 24.72 -28.98 9.67
N ILE A 274 24.35 -28.22 10.69
CA ILE A 274 24.28 -28.72 12.08
C ILE A 274 23.24 -29.82 12.21
N VAL A 275 22.06 -29.65 11.62
CA VAL A 275 20.97 -30.65 11.64
C VAL A 275 21.41 -31.93 10.95
N VAL A 276 22.05 -31.88 9.78
CA VAL A 276 22.57 -33.06 9.08
C VAL A 276 23.61 -33.79 9.94
N ALA A 277 24.56 -33.06 10.53
CA ALA A 277 25.57 -33.65 11.41
C ALA A 277 24.93 -34.28 12.64
N ALA A 278 23.94 -33.64 13.27
CA ALA A 278 23.19 -34.17 14.41
C ALA A 278 22.37 -35.39 14.01
N THR A 279 21.75 -35.41 12.82
CA THR A 279 21.02 -36.57 12.30
C THR A 279 21.94 -37.80 12.17
N ILE A 280 23.16 -37.60 11.65
CA ILE A 280 24.18 -38.67 11.55
C ILE A 280 24.57 -39.19 12.97
N LEU A 281 24.69 -38.30 13.95
CA LEU A 281 24.94 -38.65 15.34
C LEU A 281 23.77 -39.45 15.95
N VAL A 282 22.51 -38.99 15.73
CA VAL A 282 21.30 -39.68 16.19
C VAL A 282 21.16 -41.05 15.55
N LEU A 283 21.64 -41.25 14.32
CA LEU A 283 21.71 -42.58 13.68
C LEU A 283 22.83 -43.43 14.29
N GLY A 284 24.05 -42.90 14.40
CA GLY A 284 25.23 -43.70 14.73
C GLY A 284 25.41 -43.98 16.22
N VAL A 285 25.13 -43.03 17.10
CA VAL A 285 25.36 -43.18 18.54
C VAL A 285 24.52 -44.30 19.16
N PRO A 286 23.19 -44.46 18.88
CA PRO A 286 22.39 -45.58 19.40
C PRO A 286 22.89 -46.93 18.93
N MET A 287 23.33 -47.02 17.67
CA MET A 287 23.87 -48.27 17.12
C MET A 287 25.21 -48.68 17.77
N LEU A 288 26.06 -47.68 18.09
CA LEU A 288 27.40 -47.95 18.64
C LEU A 288 27.42 -48.14 20.15
N LEU A 289 26.53 -47.48 20.89
CA LEU A 289 26.57 -47.45 22.36
C LEU A 289 25.40 -48.16 23.06
N PHE A 290 24.27 -48.40 22.35
CA PHE A 290 23.04 -48.93 22.97
C PHE A 290 22.47 -50.18 22.30
N ASP A 291 23.23 -50.80 21.36
CA ASP A 291 22.82 -52.02 20.61
C ASP A 291 21.47 -51.90 19.89
N ASN A 292 21.03 -50.70 19.54
CA ASN A 292 19.80 -50.50 18.78
C ASN A 292 19.94 -51.08 17.37
N THR A 293 18.83 -51.62 16.84
CA THR A 293 18.79 -52.09 15.46
C THR A 293 18.93 -50.94 14.50
N PHE A 294 19.43 -51.20 13.27
CA PHE A 294 19.55 -50.19 12.22
C PHE A 294 18.23 -49.52 11.92
N ASP A 295 17.13 -50.29 11.88
CA ASP A 295 15.78 -49.80 11.56
C ASP A 295 15.27 -48.82 12.63
N GLU A 296 15.46 -49.12 13.91
CA GLU A 296 15.10 -48.22 15.03
C GLU A 296 15.91 -46.91 15.02
N ALA A 297 17.22 -47.04 14.79
CA ALA A 297 18.11 -45.88 14.73
C ALA A 297 17.79 -45.00 13.50
N LEU A 298 17.49 -45.62 12.36
CA LEU A 298 17.14 -44.91 11.13
C LEU A 298 15.80 -44.18 11.28
N LEU A 299 14.76 -44.80 11.83
CA LEU A 299 13.48 -44.16 12.11
C LEU A 299 13.64 -42.94 13.01
N ARG A 300 14.42 -43.07 14.08
CA ARG A 300 14.70 -41.97 15.00
C ARG A 300 15.44 -40.85 14.30
N ALA A 301 16.43 -41.16 13.47
CA ALA A 301 17.15 -40.16 12.68
C ALA A 301 16.24 -39.45 11.67
N ILE A 302 15.29 -40.16 11.06
CA ILE A 302 14.27 -39.60 10.16
C ILE A 302 13.38 -38.61 10.93
N VAL A 303 12.83 -39.04 12.08
CA VAL A 303 11.98 -38.18 12.92
C VAL A 303 12.70 -36.94 13.37
N PHE A 304 13.95 -37.07 13.87
CA PHE A 304 14.79 -35.97 14.28
C PHE A 304 14.99 -34.96 13.13
N MET A 305 15.32 -35.42 11.93
CA MET A 305 15.59 -34.60 10.77
C MET A 305 14.35 -33.78 10.35
N ILE A 306 13.16 -34.40 10.35
CA ILE A 306 11.88 -33.74 10.05
C ILE A 306 11.59 -32.62 11.05
N VAL A 307 11.67 -32.97 12.35
CA VAL A 307 11.31 -32.06 13.43
C VAL A 307 12.28 -30.89 13.57
N ALA A 308 13.57 -31.14 13.29
CA ALA A 308 14.61 -30.10 13.30
C ALA A 308 14.66 -29.25 12.02
N SER A 309 13.73 -29.41 11.06
CA SER A 309 13.69 -28.61 9.84
C SER A 309 13.37 -27.13 10.14
N PRO A 310 14.04 -26.16 9.48
CA PRO A 310 13.85 -24.73 9.72
C PRO A 310 12.67 -24.10 8.96
N CYS A 311 11.83 -24.86 8.23
CA CYS A 311 10.77 -24.34 7.35
C CYS A 311 9.85 -23.33 8.05
N ALA A 312 9.41 -23.63 9.29
CA ALA A 312 8.58 -22.69 10.06
C ALA A 312 9.29 -21.39 10.41
N VAL A 313 10.64 -21.41 10.55
CA VAL A 313 11.45 -20.23 10.85
C VAL A 313 11.53 -19.33 9.63
N VAL A 314 11.75 -19.88 8.43
CA VAL A 314 11.78 -19.15 7.15
C VAL A 314 10.43 -18.47 6.89
N LEU A 315 9.33 -19.20 7.04
CA LEU A 315 7.97 -18.68 6.88
C LEU A 315 7.52 -17.70 7.97
N SER A 316 8.29 -17.55 9.04
CA SER A 316 7.95 -16.60 10.11
C SER A 316 8.04 -15.15 9.69
N THR A 317 8.82 -14.79 8.66
CA THR A 317 9.17 -13.41 8.32
C THR A 317 8.41 -12.85 7.13
N MET A 318 8.38 -13.55 6.00
CA MET A 318 7.85 -13.00 4.74
C MET A 318 6.34 -12.76 4.75
N PRO A 319 5.47 -13.73 5.15
CA PRO A 319 4.04 -13.54 5.12
C PRO A 319 3.54 -12.31 5.92
N PRO A 320 4.01 -12.03 7.16
CA PRO A 320 3.63 -10.82 7.88
C PRO A 320 4.05 -9.53 7.18
N LEU A 321 5.27 -9.46 6.63
CA LEU A 321 5.76 -8.26 5.95
C LEU A 321 5.00 -7.99 4.66
N LEU A 322 4.84 -8.99 3.79
CA LEU A 322 4.08 -8.87 2.55
C LEU A 322 2.60 -8.54 2.81
N ALA A 323 1.98 -9.17 3.81
CA ALA A 323 0.61 -8.86 4.21
C ALA A 323 0.45 -7.40 4.68
N SER A 324 1.44 -6.87 5.40
CA SER A 324 1.44 -5.48 5.86
C SER A 324 1.64 -4.49 4.70
N ILE A 325 2.52 -4.81 3.72
CA ILE A 325 2.70 -4.01 2.49
C ILE A 325 1.40 -3.98 1.68
N ALA A 326 0.78 -5.16 1.46
CA ALA A 326 -0.49 -5.26 0.74
C ALA A 326 -1.61 -4.47 1.43
N ASN A 327 -1.65 -4.48 2.76
CA ASN A 327 -2.63 -3.72 3.53
C ASN A 327 -2.37 -2.21 3.46
N ALA A 328 -1.11 -1.76 3.58
CA ALA A 328 -0.72 -0.36 3.39
C ALA A 328 -1.09 0.15 2.00
N GLY A 329 -0.81 -0.63 0.95
CA GLY A 329 -1.16 -0.32 -0.44
C GLY A 329 -2.67 -0.09 -0.64
N ARG A 330 -3.52 -0.91 -0.04
CA ARG A 330 -4.99 -0.72 -0.06
C ARG A 330 -5.45 0.58 0.60
N HIS A 331 -4.62 1.16 1.45
CA HIS A 331 -4.89 2.43 2.14
C HIS A 331 -4.11 3.60 1.54
N GLY A 332 -3.60 3.44 0.30
CA GLY A 332 -2.93 4.51 -0.43
C GLY A 332 -1.51 4.81 0.06
N VAL A 333 -0.84 3.86 0.72
CA VAL A 333 0.56 3.96 1.10
C VAL A 333 1.36 2.86 0.40
N LEU A 334 2.24 3.26 -0.49
CA LEU A 334 3.09 2.36 -1.25
C LEU A 334 4.43 2.22 -0.55
N VAL A 335 4.84 0.99 -0.28
CA VAL A 335 6.11 0.66 0.36
C VAL A 335 6.96 -0.14 -0.62
N LYS A 336 8.15 0.32 -0.93
CA LYS A 336 9.01 -0.24 -1.97
C LYS A 336 9.57 -1.62 -1.67
N SER A 337 9.65 -2.05 -0.40
CA SER A 337 10.18 -3.37 -0.07
C SER A 337 9.84 -3.83 1.34
N ALA A 338 10.00 -5.13 1.58
CA ALA A 338 9.93 -5.71 2.93
C ALA A 338 11.01 -5.12 3.87
N ALA A 339 12.16 -4.76 3.31
CA ALA A 339 13.23 -4.08 4.04
C ALA A 339 12.78 -2.69 4.54
N VAL A 340 12.10 -1.92 3.68
CA VAL A 340 11.53 -0.63 4.04
C VAL A 340 10.46 -0.79 5.11
N MET A 341 9.55 -1.77 4.95
CA MET A 341 8.52 -2.05 5.98
C MET A 341 9.17 -2.38 7.33
N GLU A 342 10.25 -3.14 7.36
CA GLU A 342 10.99 -3.41 8.59
C GLU A 342 11.68 -2.14 9.15
N SER A 343 12.26 -1.30 8.27
CA SER A 343 12.91 -0.04 8.61
C SER A 343 11.94 0.94 9.26
N VAL A 344 10.76 1.14 8.67
CA VAL A 344 9.68 1.98 9.23
C VAL A 344 9.31 1.54 10.66
N GLY A 345 9.32 0.24 10.95
CA GLY A 345 9.02 -0.27 12.29
C GLY A 345 10.05 0.12 13.37
N ARG A 346 11.26 0.48 12.95
CA ARG A 346 12.34 0.93 13.82
C ARG A 346 12.34 2.44 14.07
N THR A 347 11.48 3.20 13.36
CA THR A 347 11.42 4.67 13.47
C THR A 347 11.32 5.11 14.92
N SER A 348 12.25 5.99 15.32
CA SER A 348 12.27 6.64 16.62
C SER A 348 12.01 8.13 16.52
N VAL A 349 12.46 8.79 15.46
CA VAL A 349 12.33 10.22 15.19
C VAL A 349 11.65 10.42 13.83
N VAL A 350 10.72 11.38 13.74
CA VAL A 350 10.12 11.78 12.47
C VAL A 350 10.44 13.22 12.19
N ALA A 351 10.95 13.51 11.00
CA ALA A 351 11.24 14.85 10.52
C ALA A 351 10.34 15.21 9.34
N PHE A 352 9.68 16.35 9.42
CA PHE A 352 8.84 16.88 8.36
C PHE A 352 9.54 18.02 7.63
N ASP A 353 9.52 18.00 6.31
CA ASP A 353 9.62 19.24 5.55
C ASP A 353 8.34 20.07 5.70
N LYS A 354 8.44 21.39 5.51
CA LYS A 354 7.29 22.27 5.57
C LYS A 354 6.49 22.26 4.26
N THR A 355 7.14 22.65 3.17
CA THR A 355 6.48 23.04 1.91
C THR A 355 6.02 21.82 1.13
N GLY A 356 4.73 21.77 0.77
CA GLY A 356 4.17 20.60 0.06
C GLY A 356 4.02 19.35 0.93
N THR A 357 4.44 19.41 2.21
CA THR A 357 4.35 18.31 3.19
C THR A 357 3.38 18.68 4.30
N LEU A 358 3.76 19.52 5.27
CA LEU A 358 2.83 20.05 6.27
C LEU A 358 1.86 21.07 5.68
N THR A 359 2.27 21.73 4.58
CA THR A 359 1.43 22.63 3.81
C THR A 359 0.97 21.99 2.51
N GLU A 360 -0.07 22.55 1.88
CA GLU A 360 -0.63 22.05 0.62
C GLU A 360 0.29 22.23 -0.59
N GLY A 361 1.37 23.03 -0.47
CA GLY A 361 2.24 23.43 -1.58
C GLY A 361 1.51 24.30 -2.61
N ARG A 362 0.43 24.96 -2.19
CA ARG A 362 -0.43 25.84 -2.99
C ARG A 362 -0.49 27.21 -2.35
N PRO A 363 0.46 28.10 -2.62
CA PRO A 363 0.40 29.46 -2.13
C PRO A 363 -0.91 30.14 -2.58
N GLN A 364 -1.51 30.92 -1.70
CA GLN A 364 -2.71 31.70 -1.98
C GLN A 364 -2.45 33.16 -1.63
N VAL A 365 -2.99 34.05 -2.43
CA VAL A 365 -2.94 35.49 -2.13
C VAL A 365 -3.94 35.81 -1.03
N VAL A 366 -3.43 36.15 0.16
CA VAL A 366 -4.23 36.49 1.34
C VAL A 366 -4.44 38.01 1.51
N GLY A 367 -3.58 38.81 0.92
CA GLY A 367 -3.67 40.27 1.00
C GLY A 367 -2.98 40.95 -0.17
N VAL A 368 -3.53 42.09 -0.58
CA VAL A 368 -2.91 43.04 -1.50
C VAL A 368 -2.92 44.40 -0.85
N THR A 369 -1.75 44.93 -0.53
CA THR A 369 -1.58 46.23 0.11
C THR A 369 -1.06 47.22 -0.93
N PRO A 370 -1.91 48.12 -1.46
CA PRO A 370 -1.49 49.11 -2.42
C PRO A 370 -0.70 50.24 -1.73
N LEU A 371 0.16 50.87 -2.49
CA LEU A 371 0.91 52.06 -2.08
C LEU A 371 0.62 53.24 -3.05
N GLY A 372 0.77 54.45 -2.57
CA GLY A 372 0.60 55.63 -3.41
C GLY A 372 -0.82 55.94 -3.87
N GLY A 373 -1.85 55.46 -3.11
CA GLY A 373 -3.26 55.75 -3.44
C GLY A 373 -3.85 54.96 -4.61
N ARG A 374 -3.20 53.83 -4.98
CA ARG A 374 -3.70 52.89 -6.01
C ARG A 374 -4.75 51.95 -5.44
N GLU A 375 -5.49 51.31 -6.34
CA GLU A 375 -6.44 50.27 -5.95
C GLU A 375 -5.77 48.89 -5.85
N PRO A 376 -6.18 48.02 -4.90
CA PRO A 376 -5.64 46.65 -4.78
C PRO A 376 -5.76 45.85 -6.07
N SER A 377 -6.84 46.02 -6.82
CA SER A 377 -7.10 45.39 -8.11
C SER A 377 -6.07 45.75 -9.16
N GLU A 378 -5.64 47.00 -9.21
CA GLU A 378 -4.62 47.48 -10.16
C GLU A 378 -3.26 46.84 -9.89
N VAL A 379 -2.84 46.75 -8.60
CA VAL A 379 -1.60 46.09 -8.19
C VAL A 379 -1.63 44.62 -8.58
N LEU A 380 -2.78 43.92 -8.34
CA LEU A 380 -2.93 42.51 -8.65
C LEU A 380 -2.93 42.22 -10.16
N VAL A 381 -3.60 43.09 -10.98
CA VAL A 381 -3.63 42.95 -12.44
C VAL A 381 -2.24 43.10 -13.05
N LEU A 382 -1.46 44.10 -12.62
CA LEU A 382 -0.10 44.31 -13.12
C LEU A 382 0.84 43.17 -12.73
N ALA A 383 0.72 42.68 -11.50
CA ALA A 383 1.50 41.50 -11.03
C ALA A 383 1.11 40.25 -11.80
N ALA A 384 -0.20 39.99 -11.98
CA ALA A 384 -0.70 38.83 -12.71
C ALA A 384 -0.28 38.86 -14.19
N ALA A 385 -0.25 40.03 -14.83
CA ALA A 385 0.21 40.17 -16.22
C ALA A 385 1.66 39.70 -16.38
N VAL A 386 2.56 40.11 -15.48
CA VAL A 386 3.99 39.75 -15.56
C VAL A 386 4.22 38.32 -15.11
N GLU A 387 3.44 37.79 -14.15
CA GLU A 387 3.56 36.41 -13.65
C GLU A 387 2.84 35.40 -14.56
N HIS A 388 2.02 35.83 -15.52
CA HIS A 388 1.28 34.91 -16.39
C HIS A 388 2.16 33.91 -17.16
N PRO A 389 3.34 34.30 -17.71
CA PRO A 389 4.27 33.37 -18.33
C PRO A 389 5.16 32.58 -17.32
N SER A 390 5.04 32.89 -16.02
CA SER A 390 5.86 32.31 -14.98
C SER A 390 5.34 30.92 -14.57
N GLU A 391 6.23 29.92 -14.53
CA GLU A 391 5.89 28.61 -14.02
C GLU A 391 6.02 28.50 -12.48
N HIS A 392 6.48 29.57 -11.84
CA HIS A 392 6.70 29.56 -10.39
C HIS A 392 5.39 29.46 -9.61
N PRO A 393 5.30 28.65 -8.52
CA PRO A 393 4.06 28.50 -7.73
C PRO A 393 3.46 29.82 -7.22
N LEU A 394 4.29 30.77 -6.84
CA LEU A 394 3.84 32.12 -6.41
C LEU A 394 3.18 32.88 -7.56
N GLY A 395 3.77 32.83 -8.76
CA GLY A 395 3.23 33.46 -9.94
C GLY A 395 1.86 32.89 -10.32
N ARG A 396 1.75 31.55 -10.34
CA ARG A 396 0.46 30.91 -10.59
C ARG A 396 -0.61 31.29 -9.57
N ALA A 397 -0.24 31.45 -8.30
CA ALA A 397 -1.17 31.88 -7.25
C ALA A 397 -1.65 33.33 -7.46
N ILE A 398 -0.77 34.24 -7.92
CA ILE A 398 -1.11 35.62 -8.23
C ILE A 398 -2.07 35.70 -9.43
N VAL A 399 -1.77 34.95 -10.50
CA VAL A 399 -2.62 34.87 -11.70
C VAL A 399 -3.98 34.27 -11.36
N ALA A 400 -4.03 33.14 -10.63
CA ALA A 400 -5.27 32.53 -10.20
C ALA A 400 -6.13 33.49 -9.37
N SER A 401 -5.51 34.21 -8.41
CA SER A 401 -6.22 35.22 -7.60
C SER A 401 -6.80 36.37 -8.41
N ALA A 402 -6.15 36.79 -9.50
CA ALA A 402 -6.68 37.78 -10.41
C ALA A 402 -7.90 37.25 -11.17
N ILE A 403 -7.80 36.06 -11.72
CA ILE A 403 -8.88 35.37 -12.45
C ILE A 403 -10.10 35.14 -11.56
N ASP A 404 -9.91 34.62 -10.34
CA ASP A 404 -10.98 34.32 -9.37
C ASP A 404 -11.74 35.61 -8.96
N ARG A 405 -11.07 36.78 -9.00
CA ARG A 405 -11.69 38.09 -8.75
C ARG A 405 -12.32 38.69 -10.00
N GLY A 406 -12.32 37.95 -11.12
CA GLY A 406 -12.89 38.45 -12.40
C GLY A 406 -12.09 39.59 -13.04
N LEU A 407 -10.79 39.70 -12.71
CA LEU A 407 -9.91 40.71 -13.26
C LEU A 407 -9.32 40.24 -14.60
N ASP A 408 -9.26 41.12 -15.58
CA ASP A 408 -8.69 40.82 -16.89
C ASP A 408 -7.15 40.84 -16.81
N VAL A 409 -6.51 39.72 -17.13
CA VAL A 409 -5.05 39.58 -17.10
C VAL A 409 -4.48 40.16 -18.40
N ARG A 410 -3.75 41.27 -18.29
CA ARG A 410 -3.16 41.97 -19.43
C ARG A 410 -2.01 41.17 -20.06
N THR A 411 -1.70 41.42 -21.30
CA THR A 411 -0.56 40.85 -22.01
C THR A 411 0.74 41.51 -21.55
N VAL A 412 1.80 40.72 -21.41
CA VAL A 412 3.15 41.16 -21.07
C VAL A 412 4.08 41.04 -22.28
N GLU A 413 4.92 42.04 -22.50
CA GLU A 413 6.00 42.01 -23.46
C GLU A 413 7.36 41.97 -22.73
N ASP A 414 8.41 41.51 -23.41
CA ASP A 414 9.80 41.43 -22.88
C ASP A 414 9.91 40.77 -21.50
N PHE A 415 9.17 39.66 -21.31
CA PHE A 415 9.21 38.88 -20.05
C PHE A 415 10.61 38.34 -19.79
N ARG A 416 11.09 38.47 -18.54
CA ARG A 416 12.35 37.90 -18.06
C ARG A 416 12.20 37.42 -16.62
N ALA A 417 12.59 36.18 -16.40
CA ALA A 417 12.80 35.67 -15.06
C ALA A 417 14.13 36.19 -14.50
N LEU A 418 14.12 36.64 -13.25
CA LEU A 418 15.29 37.11 -12.50
C LEU A 418 15.59 36.04 -11.45
N PRO A 419 16.50 35.06 -11.69
CA PRO A 419 16.73 33.94 -10.78
C PRO A 419 17.01 34.39 -9.35
N GLY A 420 16.24 33.82 -8.40
CA GLY A 420 16.34 34.11 -6.96
C GLY A 420 15.76 35.49 -6.53
N ARG A 421 15.26 36.30 -7.45
CA ARG A 421 14.72 37.64 -7.15
C ARG A 421 13.24 37.78 -7.51
N GLY A 422 12.83 37.34 -8.70
CA GLY A 422 11.46 37.51 -9.16
C GLY A 422 11.35 37.52 -10.69
N VAL A 423 10.40 38.28 -11.22
CA VAL A 423 10.15 38.41 -12.67
C VAL A 423 9.98 39.85 -13.07
N THR A 424 10.25 40.21 -14.33
CA THR A 424 10.05 41.53 -14.89
C THR A 424 9.53 41.44 -16.32
N GLY A 425 8.76 42.43 -16.75
CA GLY A 425 8.21 42.53 -18.10
C GLY A 425 7.67 43.94 -18.38
N VAL A 426 7.20 44.17 -19.58
CA VAL A 426 6.57 45.44 -19.98
C VAL A 426 5.07 45.23 -20.13
N VAL A 427 4.26 46.01 -19.40
CA VAL A 427 2.80 45.97 -19.43
C VAL A 427 2.31 47.41 -19.74
N ASP A 428 1.56 47.61 -20.80
CA ASP A 428 1.07 48.89 -21.27
C ASP A 428 2.17 49.96 -21.40
N GLY A 429 3.37 49.55 -21.85
CA GLY A 429 4.52 50.44 -22.03
C GLY A 429 5.32 50.75 -20.76
N HIS A 430 4.92 50.23 -19.61
CA HIS A 430 5.61 50.41 -18.32
C HIS A 430 6.35 49.14 -17.91
N ARG A 431 7.56 49.27 -17.35
CA ARG A 431 8.31 48.17 -16.83
C ARG A 431 7.78 47.77 -15.45
N VAL A 432 7.15 46.61 -15.39
CA VAL A 432 6.63 46.02 -14.15
C VAL A 432 7.59 44.95 -13.67
N THR A 433 7.91 44.99 -12.39
CA THR A 433 8.75 43.98 -11.71
C THR A 433 8.03 43.45 -10.49
N VAL A 434 7.98 42.10 -10.35
CA VAL A 434 7.48 41.42 -9.16
C VAL A 434 8.68 40.75 -8.51
N GLU A 435 9.06 41.19 -7.32
CA GLU A 435 10.23 40.70 -6.62
C GLU A 435 9.96 40.43 -5.15
N ARG A 436 10.75 39.50 -4.56
CA ARG A 436 10.68 39.17 -3.13
C ARG A 436 11.02 40.44 -2.31
N THR A 437 10.18 40.75 -1.34
CA THR A 437 10.43 41.88 -0.41
C THR A 437 10.30 41.40 1.03
N THR A 438 10.91 42.18 1.94
CA THR A 438 10.79 41.93 3.38
C THR A 438 9.52 42.54 3.93
N GLY A 439 8.70 41.77 4.62
CA GLY A 439 7.48 42.19 5.30
C GLY A 439 7.32 41.52 6.66
N ALA A 440 6.42 42.06 7.47
CA ALA A 440 6.09 41.51 8.81
C ALA A 440 5.08 40.34 8.75
N SER A 441 4.70 39.89 7.54
CA SER A 441 3.74 38.80 7.33
C SER A 441 4.34 37.45 7.68
N THR A 442 3.52 36.51 8.17
CA THR A 442 3.87 35.12 8.40
C THR A 442 4.03 34.32 7.12
N GLY A 443 3.83 34.95 5.94
CA GLY A 443 3.95 34.34 4.61
C GLY A 443 5.08 34.95 3.75
N THR A 444 5.03 34.61 2.47
CA THR A 444 5.91 35.23 1.45
C THR A 444 5.31 36.54 0.99
N VAL A 445 6.09 37.60 1.03
CA VAL A 445 5.67 38.92 0.54
C VAL A 445 6.42 39.26 -0.74
N VAL A 446 5.68 39.60 -1.79
CA VAL A 446 6.26 40.09 -3.04
C VAL A 446 5.90 41.58 -3.24
N GLY A 447 6.88 42.35 -3.61
CA GLY A 447 6.70 43.77 -4.00
C GLY A 447 6.40 43.87 -5.48
N VAL A 448 5.46 44.71 -5.83
CA VAL A 448 5.15 45.07 -7.22
C VAL A 448 5.68 46.48 -7.50
N LEU A 449 6.55 46.60 -8.50
CA LEU A 449 7.19 47.84 -8.88
C LEU A 449 6.80 48.17 -10.31
N VAL A 450 6.55 49.48 -10.56
CA VAL A 450 6.35 50.05 -11.91
C VAL A 450 7.43 51.10 -12.11
N ASP A 451 8.21 50.95 -13.16
CA ASP A 451 9.34 51.82 -13.51
C ASP A 451 10.30 52.06 -12.32
N GLY A 452 10.51 51.00 -11.51
CA GLY A 452 11.39 51.02 -10.33
C GLY A 452 10.76 51.59 -9.06
N VAL A 453 9.49 52.05 -9.09
CA VAL A 453 8.78 52.56 -7.93
C VAL A 453 7.83 51.50 -7.42
N GLN A 454 7.92 51.17 -6.14
CA GLN A 454 7.02 50.17 -5.54
C GLN A 454 5.60 50.72 -5.41
N ILE A 455 4.64 50.07 -6.07
CA ILE A 455 3.23 50.43 -6.09
C ILE A 455 2.36 49.63 -5.14
N GLY A 456 2.88 48.52 -4.64
CA GLY A 456 2.15 47.69 -3.70
C GLY A 456 2.91 46.42 -3.26
N ARG A 457 2.27 45.66 -2.40
CA ARG A 457 2.74 44.35 -1.92
C ARG A 457 1.63 43.36 -2.01
N ILE A 458 2.00 42.11 -2.28
CA ILE A 458 1.09 40.97 -2.29
C ILE A 458 1.61 39.95 -1.24
N ASP A 459 0.74 39.62 -0.29
CA ASP A 459 1.01 38.64 0.74
C ASP A 459 0.48 37.29 0.28
N LEU A 460 1.37 36.31 0.26
CA LEU A 460 1.04 34.91 -0.10
C LEU A 460 1.33 34.01 1.08
N VAL A 461 0.40 33.09 1.35
CA VAL A 461 0.53 32.08 2.41
C VAL A 461 0.27 30.71 1.79
N ASP A 462 1.14 29.77 2.09
CA ASP A 462 0.91 28.36 1.80
C ASP A 462 0.09 27.74 2.94
N ARG A 463 -1.11 27.24 2.62
CA ARG A 463 -2.06 26.77 3.61
C ARG A 463 -1.54 25.52 4.31
N LEU A 464 -1.58 25.53 5.63
CA LEU A 464 -1.31 24.33 6.44
C LEU A 464 -2.43 23.30 6.19
N ARG A 465 -2.07 22.04 6.03
CA ARG A 465 -3.02 20.95 5.87
C ARG A 465 -3.91 20.83 7.11
N ASP A 466 -5.18 20.52 6.89
CA ASP A 466 -6.15 20.39 7.99
C ASP A 466 -5.82 19.25 8.93
N ASP A 467 -5.17 18.19 8.46
CA ASP A 467 -4.75 17.00 9.21
C ASP A 467 -3.34 17.09 9.81
N ALA A 468 -2.57 18.17 9.55
CA ALA A 468 -1.17 18.28 9.97
C ALA A 468 -1.00 18.18 11.49
N ALA A 469 -1.81 18.89 12.27
CA ALA A 469 -1.73 18.86 13.73
C ALA A 469 -2.11 17.46 14.30
N GLU A 470 -3.11 16.82 13.73
CA GLU A 470 -3.51 15.47 14.12
C GLU A 470 -2.42 14.46 13.78
N ALA A 471 -1.83 14.55 12.59
CA ALA A 471 -0.75 13.69 12.16
C ALA A 471 0.45 13.78 13.10
N VAL A 472 0.89 14.99 13.45
CA VAL A 472 1.99 15.23 14.39
C VAL A 472 1.71 14.61 15.76
N ARG A 473 0.50 14.81 16.28
CA ARG A 473 0.06 14.20 17.56
C ARG A 473 0.10 12.68 17.50
N LEU A 474 -0.52 12.08 16.46
CA LEU A 474 -0.56 10.63 16.26
C LEU A 474 0.83 10.01 16.10
N ILE A 475 1.78 10.75 15.50
CA ILE A 475 3.16 10.33 15.36
C ILE A 475 3.86 10.39 16.72
N GLY A 476 3.67 11.45 17.50
CA GLY A 476 4.18 11.54 18.87
C GLY A 476 3.72 10.39 19.77
N ASP A 477 2.48 9.90 19.59
CA ASP A 477 1.96 8.74 20.32
C ASP A 477 2.65 7.41 19.96
N VAL A 478 3.21 7.32 18.74
CA VAL A 478 3.83 6.08 18.22
C VAL A 478 5.35 6.14 18.14
N THR A 479 6.00 7.28 18.33
CA THR A 479 7.46 7.41 18.33
C THR A 479 7.99 7.64 19.73
N SER A 480 9.25 7.29 19.98
CA SER A 480 9.91 7.50 21.26
C SER A 480 10.73 8.79 21.32
N GLY A 481 11.04 9.34 20.16
CA GLY A 481 11.80 10.57 19.99
C GLY A 481 10.92 11.72 19.49
N PRO A 482 11.53 12.88 19.30
CA PRO A 482 10.83 14.09 18.90
C PRO A 482 10.31 14.03 17.47
N VAL A 483 9.33 14.90 17.18
CA VAL A 483 8.93 15.27 15.82
C VAL A 483 9.65 16.57 15.48
N LEU A 484 10.37 16.58 14.35
CA LEU A 484 11.21 17.70 13.90
C LEU A 484 10.52 18.43 12.72
N LEU A 485 10.66 19.75 12.68
CA LEU A 485 10.36 20.56 11.50
C LEU A 485 11.66 21.02 10.86
N LEU A 486 11.89 20.65 9.60
CA LEU A 486 13.05 21.07 8.80
C LEU A 486 12.60 21.98 7.68
N THR A 487 12.99 23.26 7.69
CA THR A 487 12.54 24.21 6.66
C THR A 487 13.62 25.21 6.27
N GLY A 488 13.64 25.61 4.99
CA GLY A 488 14.42 26.72 4.49
C GLY A 488 13.77 28.10 4.73
N ASP A 489 12.63 28.14 5.41
CA ASP A 489 11.96 29.39 5.73
C ASP A 489 12.57 30.06 6.97
N ARG A 490 12.22 31.35 7.12
CA ARG A 490 12.65 32.17 8.28
C ARG A 490 12.10 31.60 9.61
N PRO A 491 12.81 31.79 10.72
CA PRO A 491 12.42 31.28 12.04
C PRO A 491 11.00 31.69 12.48
N THR A 492 10.56 32.91 12.12
CA THR A 492 9.22 33.40 12.46
C THR A 492 8.09 32.60 11.78
N VAL A 493 8.29 32.23 10.50
CA VAL A 493 7.32 31.40 9.74
C VAL A 493 7.34 29.96 10.26
N ALA A 494 8.53 29.43 10.52
CA ALA A 494 8.70 28.09 11.06
C ALA A 494 8.06 27.94 12.45
N ALA A 495 8.21 28.97 13.31
CA ALA A 495 7.61 28.99 14.64
C ALA A 495 6.06 29.04 14.60
N ASP A 496 5.46 29.79 13.64
CA ASP A 496 4.00 29.79 13.45
C ASP A 496 3.48 28.37 13.07
N VAL A 497 4.13 27.74 12.09
CA VAL A 497 3.77 26.35 11.70
C VAL A 497 3.92 25.39 12.87
N ALA A 498 5.03 25.46 13.59
CA ALA A 498 5.27 24.62 14.76
C ALA A 498 4.23 24.82 15.87
N GLY A 499 3.89 26.08 16.17
CA GLY A 499 2.84 26.40 17.14
C GLY A 499 1.47 25.86 16.78
N ARG A 500 1.12 25.85 15.48
CA ARG A 500 -0.16 25.33 14.98
C ARG A 500 -0.19 23.80 14.86
N THR A 501 0.95 23.17 14.62
CA THR A 501 1.05 21.69 14.48
C THR A 501 1.41 21.00 15.77
N GLY A 502 1.97 21.71 16.77
CA GLY A 502 2.45 21.14 18.02
C GLY A 502 3.85 20.52 17.93
N ILE A 503 4.62 20.83 16.87
CA ILE A 503 6.01 20.36 16.74
C ILE A 503 6.91 21.13 17.73
N GLY A 504 7.65 20.38 18.58
CA GLY A 504 8.51 20.98 19.62
C GLY A 504 9.89 21.40 19.15
N GLU A 505 10.45 20.72 18.13
CA GLU A 505 11.80 20.97 17.64
C GLU A 505 11.78 21.52 16.22
N VAL A 506 12.34 22.73 16.03
CA VAL A 506 12.26 23.49 14.78
C VAL A 506 13.65 23.88 14.33
N TYR A 507 13.96 23.58 13.08
CA TYR A 507 15.17 23.98 12.39
C TYR A 507 14.79 24.81 11.16
N ALA A 508 15.11 26.08 11.17
CA ALA A 508 14.77 27.07 10.17
C ALA A 508 16.00 27.59 9.42
N ASP A 509 15.78 28.34 8.32
CA ASP A 509 16.82 28.90 7.43
C ASP A 509 17.81 27.82 6.91
N LEU A 510 17.35 26.57 6.71
CA LEU A 510 18.19 25.46 6.29
C LEU A 510 18.42 25.43 4.79
N LEU A 511 19.67 25.19 4.41
CA LEU A 511 20.02 24.72 3.07
C LEU A 511 19.79 23.22 2.96
N PRO A 512 19.67 22.64 1.75
CA PRO A 512 19.47 21.21 1.56
C PRO A 512 20.54 20.36 2.27
N GLU A 513 21.78 20.83 2.30
CA GLU A 513 22.92 20.18 2.96
C GLU A 513 22.75 20.14 4.50
N ASP A 514 22.19 21.22 5.06
CA ASP A 514 21.91 21.30 6.50
C ASP A 514 20.84 20.32 6.92
N LYS A 515 19.79 20.13 6.10
CA LYS A 515 18.75 19.12 6.33
C LYS A 515 19.38 17.72 6.42
N VAL A 516 20.26 17.37 5.47
CA VAL A 516 20.97 16.09 5.48
C VAL A 516 21.81 15.92 6.75
N ARG A 517 22.53 16.96 7.15
CA ARG A 517 23.35 16.94 8.38
C ARG A 517 22.49 16.70 9.61
N ILE A 518 21.40 17.45 9.78
CA ILE A 518 20.49 17.32 10.94
C ILE A 518 19.88 15.92 10.98
N VAL A 519 19.43 15.38 9.84
CA VAL A 519 18.87 14.02 9.74
C VAL A 519 19.87 12.97 10.21
N ARG A 520 21.16 13.11 9.87
CA ARG A 520 22.21 12.19 10.30
C ARG A 520 22.60 12.35 11.77
N GLU A 521 22.52 13.58 12.28
CA GLU A 521 22.87 13.91 13.67
C GLU A 521 21.74 13.65 14.66
N ALA A 522 20.48 13.59 14.22
CA ALA A 522 19.30 13.41 15.08
C ALA A 522 19.30 12.11 15.90
N GLY A 523 20.18 11.17 15.54
CA GLY A 523 20.31 9.89 16.25
C GLY A 523 19.11 8.96 16.07
N GLY A 524 19.31 7.67 16.34
CA GLY A 524 18.26 6.67 16.18
C GLY A 524 17.89 6.41 14.71
N HIS A 525 16.66 5.94 14.48
CA HIS A 525 16.14 5.66 13.14
C HIS A 525 15.20 6.79 12.73
N VAL A 526 15.69 7.69 11.88
CA VAL A 526 14.95 8.87 11.43
C VAL A 526 14.11 8.52 10.22
N LEU A 527 12.82 8.85 10.26
CA LEU A 527 11.92 8.85 9.11
C LEU A 527 11.71 10.30 8.67
N VAL A 528 12.04 10.59 7.41
CA VAL A 528 11.82 11.92 6.83
C VAL A 528 10.58 11.89 5.95
N VAL A 529 9.69 12.87 6.11
CA VAL A 529 8.52 13.09 5.26
C VAL A 529 8.73 14.37 4.47
N GLY A 530 8.66 14.29 3.14
CA GLY A 530 8.89 15.40 2.22
C GLY A 530 8.04 15.33 0.96
N ASP A 531 8.11 16.35 0.08
CA ASP A 531 7.44 16.34 -1.23
C ASP A 531 8.27 15.64 -2.33
N GLY A 532 9.54 15.33 -2.06
CA GLY A 532 10.47 14.64 -2.95
C GLY A 532 11.13 15.52 -4.02
N ILE A 533 10.82 16.81 -4.09
CA ILE A 533 11.42 17.71 -5.09
C ILE A 533 12.69 18.36 -4.51
N ASN A 534 12.55 19.06 -3.40
CA ASN A 534 13.64 19.80 -2.75
C ASN A 534 14.31 18.98 -1.65
N ASP A 535 13.63 17.96 -1.14
CA ASP A 535 14.05 17.17 0.01
C ASP A 535 14.64 15.81 -0.36
N ALA A 536 14.81 15.52 -1.67
CA ALA A 536 15.39 14.26 -2.15
C ALA A 536 16.71 13.90 -1.42
N PRO A 537 17.67 14.81 -1.19
CA PRO A 537 18.87 14.49 -0.43
C PRO A 537 18.59 14.11 1.03
N ALA A 538 17.63 14.74 1.69
CA ALA A 538 17.25 14.44 3.06
C ALA A 538 16.50 13.11 3.17
N LEU A 539 15.58 12.82 2.20
CA LEU A 539 14.89 11.53 2.10
C LEU A 539 15.87 10.37 1.92
N MET A 540 16.88 10.53 1.05
CA MET A 540 17.92 9.52 0.83
C MET A 540 18.89 9.36 2.02
N ALA A 541 19.10 10.40 2.81
CA ALA A 541 19.98 10.35 3.98
C ALA A 541 19.30 9.76 5.21
N ALA A 542 17.98 9.67 5.22
CA ALA A 542 17.17 9.13 6.30
C ALA A 542 17.30 7.61 6.42
N GLY A 543 16.95 7.08 7.59
CA GLY A 543 16.73 5.65 7.77
C GLY A 543 15.51 5.14 6.96
N THR A 544 14.55 6.04 6.71
CA THR A 544 13.41 5.81 5.80
C THR A 544 12.92 7.15 5.25
N GLY A 545 12.86 7.28 3.94
CA GLY A 545 12.27 8.42 3.25
C GLY A 545 10.82 8.15 2.84
N VAL A 546 9.90 9.05 3.20
CA VAL A 546 8.49 8.99 2.83
C VAL A 546 8.12 10.22 2.01
N ALA A 547 7.61 10.02 0.79
CA ALA A 547 7.19 11.12 -0.06
C ALA A 547 5.67 11.27 -0.10
N MET A 548 5.21 12.54 -0.17
CA MET A 548 3.82 12.88 -0.45
C MET A 548 3.60 12.91 -1.96
N GLY A 549 2.74 11.99 -2.48
CA GLY A 549 2.74 11.59 -3.89
C GLY A 549 1.95 12.45 -4.88
N ARG A 550 1.34 13.57 -4.49
CA ARG A 550 0.38 14.27 -5.37
C ARG A 550 0.98 15.14 -6.47
N ARG A 551 2.23 15.66 -6.34
CA ARG A 551 2.81 16.63 -7.29
C ARG A 551 4.26 16.42 -7.71
N GLY A 552 5.06 15.69 -6.95
CA GLY A 552 6.48 15.48 -7.23
C GLY A 552 6.79 14.08 -7.76
N ALA A 553 5.84 13.48 -8.49
CA ALA A 553 5.74 12.05 -8.67
C ALA A 553 7.03 11.36 -9.15
N ASP A 554 7.79 11.93 -10.06
CA ASP A 554 8.88 11.19 -10.70
C ASP A 554 10.14 11.11 -9.85
N LEU A 555 10.60 12.23 -9.31
CA LEU A 555 11.80 12.26 -8.46
C LEU A 555 11.48 11.69 -7.06
N ALA A 556 10.30 12.00 -6.52
CA ALA A 556 9.83 11.46 -5.26
C ALA A 556 9.72 9.93 -5.29
N VAL A 557 9.18 9.37 -6.39
CA VAL A 557 9.09 7.92 -6.60
C VAL A 557 10.48 7.28 -6.66
N GLN A 558 11.47 7.95 -7.24
CA GLN A 558 12.83 7.39 -7.32
C GLN A 558 13.58 7.45 -5.99
N THR A 559 13.40 8.50 -5.21
CA THR A 559 14.21 8.80 -4.03
C THR A 559 13.61 8.32 -2.71
N ALA A 560 12.29 8.28 -2.57
CA ALA A 560 11.63 7.86 -1.34
C ALA A 560 11.51 6.33 -1.25
N ASP A 561 11.54 5.80 -0.04
CA ASP A 561 11.32 4.39 0.29
C ASP A 561 9.84 4.02 0.36
N ALA A 562 8.99 4.97 0.74
CA ALA A 562 7.54 4.83 0.72
C ALA A 562 6.87 6.09 0.17
N ILE A 563 5.67 5.93 -0.40
CA ILE A 563 4.93 7.01 -1.04
C ILE A 563 3.51 7.02 -0.51
N ILE A 564 3.05 8.17 -0.02
CA ILE A 564 1.66 8.39 0.36
C ILE A 564 0.94 8.99 -0.85
N VAL A 565 0.16 8.17 -1.53
CA VAL A 565 -0.60 8.58 -2.74
C VAL A 565 -1.76 9.49 -2.37
N ARG A 566 -2.32 9.28 -1.19
CA ARG A 566 -3.36 10.15 -0.61
C ARG A 566 -2.74 11.41 -0.06
N ASP A 567 -3.53 12.45 -0.02
CA ASP A 567 -3.16 13.72 0.62
C ASP A 567 -3.48 13.68 2.13
N ASP A 568 -3.04 12.61 2.83
CA ASP A 568 -3.36 12.28 4.23
C ASP A 568 -2.07 12.03 5.02
N LEU A 569 -1.64 13.00 5.80
CA LEU A 569 -0.46 12.90 6.65
C LEU A 569 -0.64 11.90 7.81
N THR A 570 -1.87 11.63 8.23
CA THR A 570 -2.13 10.67 9.31
C THR A 570 -1.74 9.25 8.94
N ALA A 571 -1.64 8.99 7.62
CA ALA A 571 -1.17 7.71 7.07
C ALA A 571 0.27 7.37 7.50
N VAL A 572 1.12 8.37 7.80
CA VAL A 572 2.50 8.14 8.33
C VAL A 572 2.44 7.41 9.67
N ALA A 573 1.61 7.89 10.59
CA ALA A 573 1.44 7.25 11.89
C ALA A 573 0.84 5.83 11.77
N ALA A 574 -0.10 5.65 10.84
CA ALA A 574 -0.70 4.34 10.55
C ALA A 574 0.34 3.38 9.97
N LEU A 575 1.20 3.83 9.07
CA LEU A 575 2.29 3.06 8.49
C LEU A 575 3.27 2.58 9.56
N ILE A 576 3.72 3.47 10.46
CA ILE A 576 4.61 3.13 11.58
C ILE A 576 3.96 2.07 12.49
N ARG A 577 2.68 2.23 12.83
CA ARG A 577 1.93 1.24 13.64
C ARG A 577 1.82 -0.11 12.97
N MET A 578 1.47 -0.12 11.68
CA MET A 578 1.34 -1.35 10.89
C MET A 578 2.67 -2.09 10.80
N SER A 579 3.75 -1.36 10.57
CA SER A 579 5.09 -1.93 10.51
C SER A 579 5.53 -2.55 11.85
N ARG A 580 5.28 -1.86 12.96
CA ARG A 580 5.52 -2.41 14.31
C ARG A 580 4.68 -3.63 14.61
N LEU A 581 3.43 -3.63 14.15
CA LEU A 581 2.56 -4.79 14.27
C LEU A 581 3.11 -5.97 13.47
N ALA A 582 3.53 -5.75 12.22
CA ALA A 582 4.17 -6.79 11.41
C ALA A 582 5.40 -7.38 12.11
N ARG A 583 6.27 -6.54 12.67
CA ARG A 583 7.44 -6.98 13.45
C ARG A 583 7.05 -7.83 14.66
N ARG A 584 5.98 -7.46 15.38
CA ARG A 584 5.46 -8.27 16.51
C ARG A 584 5.00 -9.64 16.05
N TYR A 585 4.34 -9.72 14.89
CA TYR A 585 3.93 -11.01 14.30
C TYR A 585 5.14 -11.83 13.86
N VAL A 586 6.17 -11.23 13.27
CA VAL A 586 7.43 -11.92 12.95
C VAL A 586 8.05 -12.54 14.21
N VAL A 587 8.22 -11.75 15.27
CA VAL A 587 8.79 -12.24 16.53
C VAL A 587 7.92 -13.33 17.15
N ALA A 588 6.60 -13.16 17.19
CA ALA A 588 5.68 -14.16 17.72
C ALA A 588 5.77 -15.48 16.92
N ASN A 589 5.84 -15.40 15.59
CA ASN A 589 5.99 -16.56 14.71
C ASN A 589 7.32 -17.29 14.96
N LEU A 590 8.42 -16.54 15.09
CA LEU A 590 9.73 -17.12 15.44
C LEU A 590 9.70 -17.83 16.81
N CYS A 591 9.05 -17.25 17.81
CA CYS A 591 8.87 -17.87 19.12
C CYS A 591 8.02 -19.15 19.02
N ILE A 592 6.92 -19.14 18.25
CA ILE A 592 6.09 -20.33 18.03
C ILE A 592 6.91 -21.43 17.38
N ALA A 593 7.61 -21.12 16.26
CA ALA A 593 8.42 -22.08 15.54
C ALA A 593 9.53 -22.68 16.44
N ALA A 594 10.28 -21.83 17.15
CA ALA A 594 11.33 -22.29 18.05
C ALA A 594 10.79 -23.16 19.19
N THR A 595 9.64 -22.79 19.78
CA THR A 595 9.02 -23.57 20.85
C THR A 595 8.62 -24.96 20.38
N VAL A 596 7.98 -25.05 19.20
CA VAL A 596 7.56 -26.34 18.64
C VAL A 596 8.77 -27.21 18.30
N ILE A 597 9.77 -26.65 17.62
CA ILE A 597 11.01 -27.37 17.27
C ILE A 597 11.70 -27.92 18.54
N ILE A 598 11.92 -27.05 19.54
CA ILE A 598 12.58 -27.46 20.79
C ILE A 598 11.78 -28.57 21.50
N THR A 599 10.47 -28.40 21.57
CA THR A 599 9.60 -29.41 22.25
C THR A 599 9.65 -30.75 21.56
N LEU A 600 9.49 -30.79 20.23
CA LEU A 600 9.48 -32.04 19.47
C LEU A 600 10.87 -32.69 19.43
N VAL A 601 11.93 -31.92 19.24
CA VAL A 601 13.32 -32.43 19.30
C VAL A 601 13.63 -33.02 20.68
N THR A 602 13.23 -32.31 21.74
CA THR A 602 13.45 -32.80 23.12
C THR A 602 12.67 -34.10 23.34
N TRP A 603 11.43 -34.19 22.89
CA TRP A 603 10.62 -35.41 22.98
C TRP A 603 11.26 -36.59 22.22
N ASP A 604 11.72 -36.37 20.99
CA ASP A 604 12.39 -37.38 20.17
C ASP A 604 13.69 -37.89 20.81
N LEU A 605 14.50 -37.00 21.39
CA LEU A 605 15.77 -37.38 22.01
C LEU A 605 15.63 -38.10 23.34
N ILE A 606 14.62 -37.75 24.18
CA ILE A 606 14.41 -38.33 25.51
C ILE A 606 13.49 -39.58 25.44
N GLY A 607 12.51 -39.56 24.55
CA GLY A 607 11.51 -40.59 24.39
C GLY A 607 11.47 -41.20 22.99
N THR A 608 10.28 -41.69 22.62
CA THR A 608 9.95 -42.15 21.26
C THR A 608 8.83 -41.26 20.73
N LEU A 609 9.13 -40.43 19.73
CA LEU A 609 8.14 -39.60 19.05
C LEU A 609 7.62 -40.38 17.82
N PRO A 610 6.33 -40.72 17.77
CA PRO A 610 5.75 -41.36 16.58
C PRO A 610 5.87 -40.48 15.35
N LEU A 611 6.30 -41.05 14.21
CA LEU A 611 6.50 -40.30 12.96
C LEU A 611 5.28 -39.47 12.53
N PRO A 612 4.02 -39.98 12.57
CA PRO A 612 2.87 -39.17 12.22
C PRO A 612 2.68 -37.92 13.10
N LEU A 613 3.00 -38.02 14.39
CA LEU A 613 2.89 -36.91 15.33
C LEU A 613 4.02 -35.89 15.14
N ALA A 614 5.24 -36.38 14.85
CA ALA A 614 6.36 -35.52 14.51
C ALA A 614 6.07 -34.63 13.29
N VAL A 615 5.58 -35.27 12.21
CA VAL A 615 5.22 -34.59 10.97
C VAL A 615 4.04 -33.63 11.18
N ALA A 616 2.98 -34.08 11.85
CA ALA A 616 1.81 -33.23 12.14
C ALA A 616 2.17 -32.01 13.03
N GLY A 617 3.08 -32.18 13.99
CA GLY A 617 3.55 -31.10 14.85
C GLY A 617 4.40 -30.09 14.08
N HIS A 618 5.34 -30.58 13.28
CA HIS A 618 6.21 -29.75 12.45
C HIS A 618 5.39 -28.96 11.41
N GLU A 619 4.62 -29.64 10.57
CA GLU A 619 3.82 -29.03 9.52
C GLU A 619 2.67 -28.18 10.09
N GLY A 620 2.08 -28.60 11.20
CA GLY A 620 1.09 -27.79 11.93
C GLY A 620 1.66 -26.45 12.38
N SER A 621 2.92 -26.41 12.81
CA SER A 621 3.59 -25.15 13.18
C SER A 621 3.82 -24.25 11.99
N THR A 622 4.20 -24.78 10.86
CA THR A 622 4.42 -24.09 9.59
C THR A 622 3.14 -23.41 9.09
N VAL A 623 2.04 -24.19 9.06
CA VAL A 623 0.71 -23.70 8.71
C VAL A 623 0.24 -22.60 9.69
N LEU A 624 0.42 -22.83 11.00
CA LEU A 624 0.02 -21.86 12.03
C LEU A 624 0.73 -20.53 11.87
N VAL A 625 2.03 -20.54 11.63
CA VAL A 625 2.88 -19.38 11.41
C VAL A 625 2.45 -18.61 10.14
N ALA A 626 2.22 -19.31 9.04
CA ALA A 626 1.77 -18.73 7.78
C ALA A 626 0.39 -18.06 7.92
N LEU A 627 -0.57 -18.75 8.53
CA LEU A 627 -1.92 -18.22 8.77
C LEU A 627 -1.92 -17.04 9.75
N ASN A 628 -1.05 -17.07 10.77
CA ASN A 628 -0.90 -15.96 11.70
C ASN A 628 -0.40 -14.70 10.97
N GLY A 629 0.59 -14.82 10.09
CA GLY A 629 1.07 -13.72 9.25
C GLY A 629 -0.02 -13.14 8.33
N ALA A 630 -0.81 -14.02 7.71
CA ALA A 630 -1.91 -13.63 6.82
C ALA A 630 -3.03 -12.82 7.51
N ARG A 631 -3.12 -12.84 8.86
CA ARG A 631 -4.09 -11.99 9.60
C ARG A 631 -3.88 -10.50 9.36
N LEU A 632 -2.67 -10.07 9.02
CA LEU A 632 -2.36 -8.69 8.69
C LEU A 632 -3.01 -8.20 7.38
N LEU A 633 -3.53 -9.09 6.54
CA LEU A 633 -4.34 -8.73 5.37
C LEU A 633 -5.72 -8.16 5.74
N ARG A 634 -6.18 -8.32 6.99
CA ARG A 634 -7.49 -7.82 7.41
C ARG A 634 -7.47 -6.29 7.48
N ARG A 635 -8.53 -5.64 6.98
CA ARG A 635 -8.68 -4.18 7.05
C ARG A 635 -8.60 -3.63 8.48
N SER A 636 -9.09 -4.38 9.47
CA SER A 636 -9.01 -4.01 10.89
C SER A 636 -7.58 -3.87 11.43
N ALA A 637 -6.58 -4.49 10.80
CA ALA A 637 -5.19 -4.32 11.20
C ALA A 637 -4.67 -2.89 10.93
N TRP A 638 -5.20 -2.22 9.89
CA TRP A 638 -4.91 -0.81 9.60
C TRP A 638 -5.75 0.16 10.44
N SER A 639 -7.05 -0.13 10.62
CA SER A 639 -8.02 0.73 11.30
C SER A 639 -7.98 0.67 12.83
N GLY A 640 -7.30 -0.30 13.43
CA GLY A 640 -7.10 -0.40 14.88
C GLY A 640 -6.46 0.83 15.53
N SER A 641 -6.18 1.86 14.73
CA SER A 641 -5.62 3.15 15.14
C SER A 641 -6.64 4.32 15.17
N ARG A 642 -7.83 4.16 14.57
CA ARG A 642 -8.89 5.19 14.60
C ARG A 642 -9.99 4.92 15.63
N GLY A 643 -9.98 3.77 16.31
CA GLY A 643 -11.15 3.19 16.97
C GLY A 643 -11.30 3.40 18.47
N ALA A 644 -10.57 4.32 19.12
CA ALA A 644 -10.76 4.53 20.57
C ALA A 644 -11.56 5.79 20.94
N GLN A 645 -11.95 6.63 19.98
CA GLN A 645 -12.63 7.90 20.29
C GLN A 645 -14.00 8.12 19.62
N SER A 646 -14.47 7.23 18.74
CA SER A 646 -15.77 7.40 18.09
C SER A 646 -16.95 6.61 18.73
N THR A 647 -16.70 5.83 19.78
CA THR A 647 -17.75 5.08 20.49
C THR A 647 -18.36 5.83 21.69
N ASP A 648 -17.81 7.00 22.08
CA ASP A 648 -18.31 7.74 23.25
C ASP A 648 -19.17 8.97 22.91
N SER A 649 -19.29 9.34 21.62
CA SER A 649 -20.19 10.43 21.20
C SER A 649 -21.50 9.95 20.57
N GLY A 650 -21.68 8.64 20.37
CA GLY A 650 -22.91 8.04 19.83
C GLY A 650 -23.93 7.56 20.85
N ALA A 651 -23.54 7.51 22.15
CA ALA A 651 -24.40 6.97 23.20
C ALA A 651 -25.15 8.02 24.04
N GLN A 652 -24.97 9.31 23.75
CA GLN A 652 -25.64 10.41 24.51
C GLN A 652 -26.73 11.17 23.73
N SER A 653 -27.10 10.75 22.51
CA SER A 653 -28.14 11.44 21.73
C SER A 653 -29.45 10.65 21.50
N THR A 654 -29.64 9.49 22.13
CA THR A 654 -30.86 8.69 21.97
C THR A 654 -31.75 8.62 23.20
N ASP A 655 -31.49 9.39 24.29
CA ASP A 655 -32.28 9.35 25.51
C ASP A 655 -33.05 10.66 25.81
N SER A 656 -33.14 11.63 24.88
CA SER A 656 -33.89 12.88 25.10
C SER A 656 -35.19 13.03 24.30
N ASP A 657 -35.59 12.05 23.48
CA ASP A 657 -36.81 12.13 22.65
C ASP A 657 -37.96 11.18 23.09
N ALA A 658 -37.87 10.59 24.30
CA ALA A 658 -38.93 9.67 24.80
C ALA A 658 -39.71 10.21 25.99
N GLN A 659 -39.71 11.54 26.29
CA GLN A 659 -40.53 12.11 27.39
C GLN A 659 -41.25 13.40 27.01
N SER A 660 -42.04 13.40 25.95
CA SER A 660 -43.03 14.49 25.72
C SER A 660 -44.22 14.03 24.88
N THR A 661 -44.98 13.06 25.37
CA THR A 661 -46.38 12.84 24.98
C THR A 661 -47.04 12.04 26.07
N ASP A 662 -47.48 12.69 27.15
CA ASP A 662 -48.75 12.38 27.82
C ASP A 662 -48.98 13.38 28.99
N SER A 663 -49.82 14.38 28.79
CA SER A 663 -50.69 14.97 29.79
C SER A 663 -51.59 16.07 29.17
N GLY A 664 -52.67 15.64 28.64
CA GLY A 664 -53.81 16.49 28.33
C GLY A 664 -55.05 15.92 28.99
N ALA A 665 -55.69 16.72 29.81
CA ALA A 665 -57.03 16.63 30.39
C ALA A 665 -57.14 16.14 31.85
N GLN A 666 -57.33 17.06 32.78
CA GLN A 666 -58.67 17.27 33.43
C GLN A 666 -58.55 18.32 34.52
N SER A 667 -59.47 19.26 34.35
CA SER A 667 -60.05 20.30 35.15
C SER A 667 -60.38 19.98 36.61
N THR A 668 -60.49 21.08 37.33
CA THR A 668 -61.40 21.48 38.40
C THR A 668 -60.94 21.30 39.85
N ASP A 669 -60.84 22.40 40.46
CA ASP A 669 -61.61 22.94 41.60
C ASP A 669 -60.95 22.97 42.98
N SER A 670 -61.07 24.15 43.53
CA SER A 670 -61.25 24.58 44.92
C SER A 670 -60.09 24.48 45.93
N GLY A 671 -59.81 25.63 46.45
CA GLY A 671 -60.01 25.88 47.85
C GLY A 671 -58.78 26.09 48.73
N ALA A 672 -58.58 27.35 49.07
CA ALA A 672 -58.41 27.90 50.42
C ALA A 672 -57.27 27.43 51.35
N GLU A 673 -56.57 28.45 51.78
CA GLU A 673 -56.09 28.72 53.14
C GLU A 673 -54.73 28.22 53.67
N LEU A 674 -54.00 29.28 53.98
CA LEU A 674 -53.29 29.55 55.24
C LEU A 674 -52.05 28.66 55.65
N ARG A 675 -51.02 29.14 55.59
CA ARG A 675 -49.95 29.70 56.49
C ARG A 675 -48.57 29.65 55.89
#